data_d342efd1921526a1fe543423744ca77d
#
_entry.id   d342efd1921526a1fe543423744ca77d
#
_cell.length_a   1.000
_cell.length_b   1.000
_cell.length_c   1.000
_cell.angle_alpha   90.00
_cell.angle_beta   90.00
_cell.angle_gamma   90.00
#
_symmetry.space_group_name_H-M   'P 1'
#
loop_
_entity.id
_entity.type
_entity.pdbx_description
1 polymer ?
#
loop_
_entity_poly.entity_id
_entity_poly.type
_entity_poly.pdbx_seq_one_letter_code
_entity_poly.pdbx_strand_id
1 'polypeptide(L)'
;MNYKDTLLMPKTDFPMRGGLPNKEPQIQEMWDNDEQYRKALEKNKNNPSFILHDGPPYANGNLHMGHALNKIIKDFIVRYKTMQGFYAPYVPGWDTHGLPIEQALTKKGVDRKKMSVAEFREKCKEFALKQIDIQKKDFKRLGVRGDFNNPYITLTPEYEAAQIRLFGEMADKGLIYKGKKPVYWSPSSESSLAEAEIEYHDKRSASIYVAFDVKDSKGKVDSDAQFIIWTTTPWTIPSNVAITVHPELNYGQYNVNGHKYIVAQALSEAVAEALGWDKDSIQLEKEFTGKELEFIEAQHPFLDRVSLVINGEHVTTDAGTGCVHTAPGHGEDDYIVGQKYDLPVISPLNDKGVFTEEGGPFEGMFYDKANKAVTDLLKEKDALLKLDFITHSYPHDWRTKKPVIFRATPQWFASINKVRQDILDAIEDTNFKVDWGKTRIYNMIRDRGEWVISRQRVWGVPLPVFYAENGDIIMTKETVNHVADLFEKYGSNIWFEKEAKELLPEGFSHPGSPNGEFTKETDIMDVWFDSGSSHRGVLETRPELSFPADLYFEGSDQYRGWFNSSITTAVATRGQAPYKFLLSHGFVMDGEGKKMSKSLGNVIVPDQVVKQKGADIARLWVSSTDYLSDVRISDEILKQTSDVYRKIRNTLRFMLGNINDFNPETDSIAETNLLEVDRYLLNRLREFTASTINNYENFDYLNIYQEVQNFINVELSNFYLDYGKDILYIEKKDSHKRRSMQTVLYQILIDMTKLLAPILVHTAEEVWSHTPHVKEESVHLSDMPKVVDVDEELLEKWNTFMNLRDDVNRALEQARNEKVIGKSLEAKVVIGNNETFNTAEFLQQFNDLQQLFIVSQVEVKDKVNDGVSYQYGDIHIKHAEGEKCERCWNYTEELGSVGELEHLCPRCQEVVKTLV
;
A
#
# COMPACT_ATOMS: atom_id res chain seq x y z
N MET A 1 30.08 -55.06 -16.41
CA MET A 1 30.03 -53.64 -16.09
C MET A 1 28.59 -53.23 -15.85
N ASN A 2 28.28 -52.52 -14.76
CA ASN A 2 26.97 -51.95 -14.57
C ASN A 2 26.89 -50.63 -15.33
N TYR A 3 26.14 -50.58 -16.41
CA TYR A 3 26.09 -49.38 -17.27
C TYR A 3 25.51 -48.14 -16.58
N LYS A 4 24.75 -48.32 -15.49
CA LYS A 4 24.26 -47.19 -14.67
C LYS A 4 25.41 -46.34 -14.08
N ASP A 5 26.56 -47.03 -13.77
CA ASP A 5 27.71 -46.35 -13.17
C ASP A 5 28.48 -45.50 -14.21
N THR A 6 28.16 -45.64 -15.48
CA THR A 6 28.76 -44.85 -16.59
C THR A 6 27.96 -43.60 -16.94
N LEU A 7 26.77 -43.42 -16.35
CA LEU A 7 25.91 -42.24 -16.59
C LEU A 7 26.42 -41.03 -15.83
N LEU A 8 26.33 -39.85 -16.47
CA LEU A 8 26.72 -38.60 -15.86
C LEU A 8 25.52 -37.98 -15.11
N MET A 9 25.19 -38.59 -13.97
CA MET A 9 24.07 -38.15 -13.16
C MET A 9 24.34 -36.78 -12.50
N PRO A 10 23.31 -35.97 -12.27
CA PRO A 10 23.46 -34.68 -11.62
C PRO A 10 24.04 -34.81 -10.21
N LYS A 11 24.93 -33.89 -9.85
CA LYS A 11 25.58 -33.84 -8.53
C LYS A 11 25.59 -32.39 -8.04
N THR A 12 25.02 -32.18 -6.84
CA THR A 12 25.08 -30.88 -6.17
C THR A 12 24.84 -31.07 -4.67
N ASP A 13 25.53 -30.28 -3.87
CA ASP A 13 25.30 -30.18 -2.43
C ASP A 13 24.10 -29.28 -2.08
N PHE A 14 23.52 -28.63 -3.07
CA PHE A 14 22.31 -27.81 -2.88
C PHE A 14 21.15 -28.69 -2.41
N PRO A 15 20.59 -28.44 -1.22
CA PRO A 15 19.56 -29.30 -0.65
C PRO A 15 18.25 -29.29 -1.46
N MET A 16 17.61 -30.45 -1.60
CA MET A 16 16.31 -30.58 -2.23
C MET A 16 15.24 -29.80 -1.44
N ARG A 17 15.27 -29.90 -0.10
CA ARG A 17 14.33 -29.19 0.78
C ARG A 17 14.87 -27.81 1.12
N GLY A 18 14.02 -26.79 1.03
CA GLY A 18 14.37 -25.41 1.35
C GLY A 18 14.81 -25.22 2.80
N GLY A 19 14.07 -25.79 3.75
CA GLY A 19 14.36 -25.62 5.17
C GLY A 19 14.40 -24.14 5.57
N LEU A 20 13.59 -23.30 4.93
CA LEU A 20 13.67 -21.85 5.00
C LEU A 20 13.61 -21.29 6.44
N PRO A 21 12.68 -21.74 7.31
CA PRO A 21 12.62 -21.21 8.67
C PRO A 21 13.92 -21.29 9.46
N ASN A 22 14.72 -22.31 9.22
CA ASN A 22 16.01 -22.53 9.91
C ASN A 22 17.20 -21.94 9.15
N LYS A 23 17.14 -21.93 7.83
CA LYS A 23 18.24 -21.50 6.97
C LYS A 23 18.31 -19.98 6.78
N GLU A 24 17.16 -19.34 6.64
CA GLU A 24 17.09 -17.89 6.42
C GLU A 24 17.78 -17.07 7.52
N PRO A 25 17.60 -17.37 8.82
CA PRO A 25 18.33 -16.66 9.85
C PRO A 25 19.86 -16.75 9.73
N GLN A 26 20.40 -17.88 9.30
CA GLN A 26 21.83 -18.07 9.07
C GLN A 26 22.34 -17.20 7.91
N ILE A 27 21.56 -17.11 6.83
CA ILE A 27 21.87 -16.26 5.68
C ILE A 27 21.82 -14.78 6.08
N GLN A 28 20.84 -14.38 6.87
CA GLN A 28 20.68 -13.01 7.36
C GLN A 28 21.85 -12.63 8.28
N GLU A 29 22.29 -13.52 9.16
CA GLU A 29 23.47 -13.32 10.01
C GLU A 29 24.73 -13.15 9.17
N MET A 30 24.90 -13.95 8.12
CA MET A 30 26.01 -13.81 7.18
C MET A 30 26.00 -12.43 6.50
N TRP A 31 24.84 -11.96 6.04
CA TRP A 31 24.70 -10.64 5.43
C TRP A 31 25.07 -9.50 6.39
N ASP A 32 24.67 -9.60 7.65
CA ASP A 32 25.00 -8.60 8.67
C ASP A 32 26.52 -8.61 8.98
N ASN A 33 27.12 -9.79 9.12
CA ASN A 33 28.55 -9.95 9.39
C ASN A 33 29.42 -9.46 8.21
N ASP A 34 28.95 -9.68 6.98
CA ASP A 34 29.63 -9.25 5.76
C ASP A 34 29.32 -7.79 5.38
N GLU A 35 28.51 -7.08 6.18
CA GLU A 35 28.10 -5.71 5.92
C GLU A 35 27.54 -5.52 4.49
N GLN A 36 26.68 -6.43 4.05
CA GLN A 36 26.20 -6.47 2.66
C GLN A 36 25.53 -5.18 2.22
N TYR A 37 24.71 -4.58 3.08
CA TYR A 37 24.05 -3.30 2.76
C TYR A 37 25.08 -2.19 2.45
N ARG A 38 26.09 -2.05 3.28
CA ARG A 38 27.17 -1.08 3.08
C ARG A 38 27.93 -1.34 1.78
N LYS A 39 28.28 -2.60 1.51
CA LYS A 39 28.97 -2.99 0.27
C LYS A 39 28.15 -2.67 -0.97
N ALA A 40 26.83 -2.90 -0.93
CA ALA A 40 25.93 -2.57 -2.03
C ALA A 40 25.89 -1.06 -2.31
N LEU A 41 25.85 -0.23 -1.27
CA LEU A 41 25.92 1.22 -1.41
C LEU A 41 27.27 1.68 -1.96
N GLU A 42 28.36 1.14 -1.41
CA GLU A 42 29.73 1.51 -1.83
C GLU A 42 29.97 1.19 -3.32
N LYS A 43 29.44 0.07 -3.78
CA LYS A 43 29.52 -0.34 -5.20
C LYS A 43 28.95 0.72 -6.14
N ASN A 44 27.85 1.35 -5.78
CA ASN A 44 27.08 2.25 -6.64
C ASN A 44 27.18 3.74 -6.25
N LYS A 45 28.08 4.09 -5.32
CA LYS A 45 28.13 5.45 -4.72
C LYS A 45 28.29 6.60 -5.69
N ASN A 46 28.89 6.36 -6.84
CA ASN A 46 29.14 7.39 -7.87
C ASN A 46 28.10 7.34 -9.01
N ASN A 47 27.12 6.46 -8.91
CA ASN A 47 26.08 6.28 -9.90
C ASN A 47 24.85 7.17 -9.55
N PRO A 48 23.92 7.36 -10.48
CA PRO A 48 22.67 8.05 -10.18
C PRO A 48 21.95 7.40 -9.00
N SER A 49 21.34 8.24 -8.14
CA SER A 49 20.61 7.75 -6.99
C SER A 49 19.15 7.42 -7.32
N PHE A 50 18.60 6.47 -6.58
CA PHE A 50 17.18 6.21 -6.52
C PHE A 50 16.76 6.19 -5.05
N ILE A 51 15.95 7.16 -4.64
CA ILE A 51 15.54 7.33 -3.26
C ILE A 51 14.07 6.93 -3.11
N LEU A 52 13.84 5.82 -2.42
CA LEU A 52 12.56 5.42 -1.89
C LEU A 52 12.50 5.88 -0.44
N HIS A 53 11.64 6.86 -0.15
CA HIS A 53 11.48 7.35 1.22
C HIS A 53 10.45 6.50 1.96
N ASP A 54 10.86 5.95 3.10
CA ASP A 54 10.00 5.10 3.91
C ASP A 54 9.00 5.94 4.70
N GLY A 55 7.71 5.65 4.55
CA GLY A 55 6.67 6.17 5.41
C GLY A 55 6.76 5.50 6.77
N PRO A 56 6.73 6.27 7.87
CA PRO A 56 7.02 5.73 9.19
C PRO A 56 5.82 4.98 9.76
N PRO A 57 5.88 3.67 9.96
CA PRO A 57 4.84 2.97 10.71
C PRO A 57 4.81 3.43 12.16
N TYR A 58 3.65 3.31 12.82
CA TYR A 58 3.55 3.60 14.25
C TYR A 58 4.35 2.60 15.07
N ALA A 59 5.08 3.10 16.06
CA ALA A 59 5.82 2.33 17.04
C ALA A 59 4.88 1.75 18.11
N ASN A 60 3.88 0.99 17.68
CA ASN A 60 2.87 0.41 18.58
C ASN A 60 2.31 -0.88 18.00
N GLY A 61 2.48 -1.96 18.74
CA GLY A 61 1.97 -3.28 18.41
C GLY A 61 2.85 -4.10 17.47
N ASN A 62 2.44 -5.33 17.27
CA ASN A 62 3.11 -6.27 16.37
C ASN A 62 2.75 -5.98 14.92
N LEU A 63 3.60 -6.41 14.02
CA LEU A 63 3.36 -6.29 12.58
C LEU A 63 2.15 -7.13 12.16
N HIS A 64 1.37 -6.60 11.24
CA HIS A 64 0.34 -7.33 10.51
C HIS A 64 0.78 -7.57 9.05
N MET A 65 -0.01 -8.35 8.30
CA MET A 65 0.35 -8.68 6.91
C MET A 65 0.40 -7.48 5.98
N GLY A 66 -0.32 -6.41 6.27
CA GLY A 66 -0.21 -5.15 5.53
C GLY A 66 1.18 -4.51 5.64
N HIS A 67 1.78 -4.54 6.82
CA HIS A 67 3.17 -4.10 7.01
C HIS A 67 4.15 -4.98 6.23
N ALA A 68 3.93 -6.29 6.23
CA ALA A 68 4.76 -7.22 5.47
C ALA A 68 4.67 -6.96 3.96
N LEU A 69 3.45 -6.81 3.43
CA LEU A 69 3.22 -6.47 2.02
C LEU A 69 3.97 -5.20 1.64
N ASN A 70 3.83 -4.15 2.43
CA ASN A 70 4.46 -2.85 2.23
C ASN A 70 6.00 -2.95 2.17
N LYS A 71 6.60 -3.49 3.21
CA LYS A 71 8.07 -3.57 3.33
C LYS A 71 8.69 -4.54 2.33
N ILE A 72 8.03 -5.63 2.02
CA ILE A 72 8.52 -6.60 1.04
C ILE A 72 8.55 -5.97 -0.36
N ILE A 73 7.50 -5.25 -0.78
CA ILE A 73 7.49 -4.57 -2.08
C ILE A 73 8.56 -3.48 -2.14
N LYS A 74 8.72 -2.70 -1.07
CA LYS A 74 9.82 -1.72 -0.99
C LYS A 74 11.18 -2.38 -1.17
N ASP A 75 11.38 -3.55 -0.56
CA ASP A 75 12.61 -4.32 -0.70
C ASP A 75 12.81 -4.84 -2.13
N PHE A 76 11.76 -5.30 -2.80
CA PHE A 76 11.81 -5.64 -4.23
C PHE A 76 12.35 -4.48 -5.05
N ILE A 77 11.81 -3.28 -4.82
CA ILE A 77 12.18 -2.07 -5.56
C ILE A 77 13.64 -1.68 -5.31
N VAL A 78 14.03 -1.60 -4.04
CA VAL A 78 15.37 -1.16 -3.65
C VAL A 78 16.44 -2.17 -4.11
N ARG A 79 16.21 -3.47 -3.94
CA ARG A 79 17.14 -4.50 -4.40
C ARG A 79 17.27 -4.51 -5.91
N TYR A 80 16.15 -4.41 -6.62
CA TYR A 80 16.19 -4.34 -8.08
C TYR A 80 16.96 -3.11 -8.57
N LYS A 81 16.65 -1.92 -8.03
CA LYS A 81 17.34 -0.67 -8.40
C LYS A 81 18.84 -0.76 -8.10
N THR A 82 19.22 -1.34 -6.97
CA THR A 82 20.62 -1.58 -6.62
C THR A 82 21.30 -2.49 -7.65
N MET A 83 20.67 -3.57 -8.06
CA MET A 83 21.21 -4.49 -9.06
C MET A 83 21.24 -3.88 -10.47
N GLN A 84 20.43 -2.85 -10.74
CA GLN A 84 20.50 -2.05 -11.96
C GLN A 84 21.61 -0.99 -11.93
N GLY A 85 22.33 -0.90 -10.84
CA GLY A 85 23.46 0.02 -10.69
C GLY A 85 23.15 1.35 -10.03
N PHE A 86 21.91 1.55 -9.54
CA PHE A 86 21.57 2.79 -8.82
C PHE A 86 22.16 2.80 -7.40
N TYR A 87 22.54 3.99 -6.97
CA TYR A 87 22.79 4.27 -5.56
C TYR A 87 21.44 4.39 -4.86
N ALA A 88 21.04 3.36 -4.14
CA ALA A 88 19.69 3.24 -3.58
C ALA A 88 19.71 3.00 -2.05
N PRO A 89 20.12 3.99 -1.25
CA PRO A 89 20.07 3.89 0.20
C PRO A 89 18.60 3.81 0.65
N TYR A 90 18.34 2.95 1.62
CA TYR A 90 17.02 2.79 2.23
C TYR A 90 17.11 3.00 3.74
N VAL A 91 16.49 4.07 4.22
CA VAL A 91 16.46 4.42 5.65
C VAL A 91 15.05 4.16 6.18
N PRO A 92 14.85 3.09 6.97
CA PRO A 92 13.54 2.83 7.57
C PRO A 92 13.21 3.90 8.61
N GLY A 93 11.92 4.19 8.76
CA GLY A 93 11.44 5.19 9.72
C GLY A 93 10.39 4.65 10.66
N TRP A 94 10.17 5.36 11.78
CA TRP A 94 9.10 5.10 12.73
C TRP A 94 8.47 6.40 13.21
N ASP A 95 7.14 6.36 13.29
CA ASP A 95 6.32 7.41 13.89
C ASP A 95 6.04 7.02 15.36
N THR A 96 6.35 7.92 16.28
CA THR A 96 6.43 7.58 17.71
C THR A 96 5.52 8.40 18.60
N HIS A 97 4.86 9.42 18.06
CA HIS A 97 4.03 10.32 18.85
C HIS A 97 2.53 10.01 18.71
N GLY A 98 1.77 10.61 19.61
CA GLY A 98 0.32 10.66 19.54
C GLY A 98 -0.43 9.69 20.47
N LEU A 99 -1.73 9.73 20.32
CA LEU A 99 -2.69 9.01 21.18
C LEU A 99 -2.50 7.49 21.26
N PRO A 100 -2.08 6.77 20.19
CA PRO A 100 -1.96 5.31 20.28
C PRO A 100 -1.02 4.83 21.39
N ILE A 101 0.08 5.53 21.61
CA ILE A 101 1.06 5.17 22.65
C ILE A 101 0.55 5.58 24.05
N GLU A 102 -0.05 6.75 24.18
CA GLU A 102 -0.70 7.16 25.44
C GLU A 102 -1.77 6.15 25.86
N GLN A 103 -2.61 5.70 24.93
CA GLN A 103 -3.64 4.69 25.20
C GLN A 103 -3.04 3.34 25.59
N ALA A 104 -1.96 2.91 24.93
CA ALA A 104 -1.29 1.66 25.25
C ALA A 104 -0.76 1.67 26.70
N LEU A 105 -0.19 2.78 27.14
CA LEU A 105 0.27 2.95 28.53
C LEU A 105 -0.89 3.01 29.51
N THR A 106 -1.96 3.73 29.19
CA THR A 106 -3.17 3.79 30.04
C THR A 106 -3.78 2.40 30.25
N LYS A 107 -3.86 1.58 29.20
CA LYS A 107 -4.33 0.20 29.28
C LYS A 107 -3.43 -0.69 30.16
N LYS A 108 -2.15 -0.33 30.29
CA LYS A 108 -1.20 -1.01 31.19
C LYS A 108 -1.22 -0.46 32.62
N GLY A 109 -2.13 0.44 32.93
CA GLY A 109 -2.31 0.98 34.26
C GLY A 109 -1.47 2.22 34.58
N VAL A 110 -0.84 2.84 33.60
CA VAL A 110 -0.11 4.11 33.80
C VAL A 110 -1.10 5.27 33.86
N ASP A 111 -1.13 5.97 34.99
CA ASP A 111 -1.99 7.15 35.18
C ASP A 111 -1.20 8.44 34.99
N ARG A 112 -1.46 9.12 33.89
CA ARG A 112 -0.85 10.40 33.54
C ARG A 112 -1.00 11.48 34.62
N LYS A 113 -2.12 11.47 35.35
CA LYS A 113 -2.44 12.48 36.36
C LYS A 113 -1.61 12.36 37.65
N LYS A 114 -0.95 11.21 37.84
CA LYS A 114 -0.15 10.93 39.04
C LYS A 114 1.34 11.25 38.89
N MET A 115 1.74 11.79 37.72
CA MET A 115 3.13 12.11 37.43
C MET A 115 3.26 13.43 36.71
N SER A 116 4.48 13.97 36.63
CA SER A 116 4.74 15.16 35.79
C SER A 116 4.59 14.83 34.30
N VAL A 117 4.35 15.85 33.48
CA VAL A 117 4.28 15.71 32.02
C VAL A 117 5.58 15.12 31.48
N ALA A 118 6.74 15.61 31.94
CA ALA A 118 8.04 15.11 31.52
C ALA A 118 8.23 13.61 31.85
N GLU A 119 7.82 13.16 33.04
CA GLU A 119 7.90 11.74 33.44
C GLU A 119 7.01 10.86 32.56
N PHE A 120 5.79 11.31 32.28
CA PHE A 120 4.89 10.58 31.40
C PHE A 120 5.44 10.49 29.97
N ARG A 121 5.97 11.58 29.45
CA ARG A 121 6.60 11.62 28.12
C ARG A 121 7.80 10.68 28.05
N GLU A 122 8.60 10.57 29.10
CA GLU A 122 9.71 9.61 29.14
C GLU A 122 9.24 8.17 29.09
N LYS A 123 8.13 7.83 29.78
CA LYS A 123 7.49 6.50 29.69
C LYS A 123 6.97 6.21 28.28
N CYS A 124 6.39 7.19 27.60
CA CYS A 124 5.97 7.07 26.22
C CYS A 124 7.15 6.78 25.28
N LYS A 125 8.25 7.50 25.45
CA LYS A 125 9.49 7.31 24.71
C LYS A 125 10.06 5.90 24.89
N GLU A 126 10.18 5.43 26.13
CA GLU A 126 10.67 4.08 26.43
C GLU A 126 9.79 3.00 25.78
N PHE A 127 8.48 3.17 25.84
CA PHE A 127 7.53 2.25 25.22
C PHE A 127 7.73 2.22 23.70
N ALA A 128 7.81 3.40 23.05
CA ALA A 128 7.98 3.52 21.59
C ALA A 128 9.28 2.85 21.13
N LEU A 129 10.40 3.09 21.85
CA LEU A 129 11.70 2.51 21.49
C LEU A 129 11.70 0.98 21.61
N LYS A 130 11.01 0.41 22.60
CA LYS A 130 10.83 -1.05 22.71
C LYS A 130 10.02 -1.62 21.54
N GLN A 131 8.95 -0.94 21.13
CA GLN A 131 8.15 -1.36 19.99
C GLN A 131 8.96 -1.32 18.69
N ILE A 132 9.77 -0.30 18.51
CA ILE A 132 10.68 -0.19 17.35
C ILE A 132 11.62 -1.40 17.29
N ASP A 133 12.23 -1.79 18.41
CA ASP A 133 13.16 -2.93 18.45
C ASP A 133 12.46 -4.25 18.02
N ILE A 134 11.23 -4.46 18.46
CA ILE A 134 10.41 -5.63 18.08
C ILE A 134 10.12 -5.59 16.57
N GLN A 135 9.59 -4.48 16.08
CA GLN A 135 9.24 -4.33 14.67
C GLN A 135 10.45 -4.41 13.76
N LYS A 136 11.58 -3.84 14.17
CA LYS A 136 12.86 -3.92 13.44
C LYS A 136 13.29 -5.37 13.21
N LYS A 137 13.24 -6.21 14.24
CA LYS A 137 13.55 -7.64 14.14
C LYS A 137 12.63 -8.33 13.14
N ASP A 138 11.34 -8.06 13.20
CA ASP A 138 10.35 -8.67 12.33
C ASP A 138 10.55 -8.24 10.87
N PHE A 139 10.82 -6.97 10.60
CA PHE A 139 11.13 -6.50 9.25
C PHE A 139 12.42 -7.13 8.70
N LYS A 140 13.47 -7.18 9.49
CA LYS A 140 14.73 -7.85 9.09
C LYS A 140 14.51 -9.33 8.82
N ARG A 141 13.68 -9.99 9.64
CA ARG A 141 13.35 -11.41 9.46
C ARG A 141 12.63 -11.69 8.14
N LEU A 142 11.89 -10.72 7.59
CA LEU A 142 11.29 -10.80 6.26
C LEU A 142 12.32 -10.68 5.12
N GLY A 143 13.58 -10.45 5.43
CA GLY A 143 14.64 -10.28 4.45
C GLY A 143 14.80 -8.85 3.93
N VAL A 144 14.11 -7.89 4.53
CA VAL A 144 14.21 -6.47 4.15
C VAL A 144 15.58 -5.92 4.49
N ARG A 145 16.22 -5.28 3.51
CA ARG A 145 17.56 -4.70 3.62
C ARG A 145 17.49 -3.17 3.68
N GLY A 146 18.19 -2.58 4.62
CA GLY A 146 18.26 -1.13 4.78
C GLY A 146 19.14 -0.73 5.95
N ASP A 147 19.20 0.56 6.24
CA ASP A 147 19.95 1.09 7.37
C ASP A 147 19.15 0.98 8.68
N PHE A 148 18.91 -0.25 9.12
CA PHE A 148 18.20 -0.52 10.38
C PHE A 148 18.98 -0.13 11.63
N ASN A 149 20.29 0.05 11.50
CA ASN A 149 21.14 0.50 12.62
C ASN A 149 21.03 2.01 12.86
N ASN A 150 20.61 2.77 11.86
CA ASN A 150 20.46 4.23 11.94
C ASN A 150 19.14 4.67 11.29
N PRO A 151 17.99 4.16 11.76
CA PRO A 151 16.70 4.54 11.22
C PRO A 151 16.37 5.99 11.57
N TYR A 152 15.40 6.59 10.89
CA TYR A 152 14.84 7.83 11.38
C TYR A 152 13.66 7.55 12.33
N ILE A 153 13.58 8.32 13.39
CA ILE A 153 12.58 8.19 14.43
C ILE A 153 12.08 9.58 14.78
N THR A 154 10.77 9.81 14.71
CA THR A 154 10.19 11.15 14.86
C THR A 154 10.40 11.76 16.26
N LEU A 155 10.73 10.95 17.27
CA LEU A 155 11.02 11.44 18.63
C LEU A 155 12.48 11.84 18.85
N THR A 156 13.37 11.67 17.88
CA THR A 156 14.75 12.09 18.06
C THR A 156 14.87 13.61 18.14
N PRO A 157 15.81 14.16 18.96
CA PRO A 157 15.98 15.60 19.07
C PRO A 157 16.22 16.30 17.74
N GLU A 158 17.00 15.72 16.86
CA GLU A 158 17.30 16.24 15.52
C GLU A 158 16.05 16.33 14.65
N TYR A 159 15.20 15.29 14.67
CA TYR A 159 13.97 15.28 13.92
C TYR A 159 12.96 16.30 14.45
N GLU A 160 12.76 16.35 15.77
CA GLU A 160 11.85 17.31 16.39
C GLU A 160 12.29 18.75 16.10
N ALA A 161 13.61 19.03 16.16
CA ALA A 161 14.15 20.34 15.80
C ALA A 161 13.87 20.71 14.34
N ALA A 162 14.04 19.78 13.41
CA ALA A 162 13.74 19.98 11.99
C ALA A 162 12.24 20.26 11.77
N GLN A 163 11.37 19.58 12.49
CA GLN A 163 9.93 19.81 12.47
C GLN A 163 9.58 21.22 12.97
N ILE A 164 10.18 21.67 14.05
CA ILE A 164 9.99 23.04 14.58
C ILE A 164 10.45 24.08 13.56
N ARG A 165 11.58 23.88 12.90
CA ARG A 165 12.06 24.78 11.85
C ARG A 165 11.11 24.83 10.65
N LEU A 166 10.56 23.69 10.24
CA LEU A 166 9.54 23.64 9.18
C LEU A 166 8.28 24.41 9.58
N PHE A 167 7.80 24.22 10.81
CA PHE A 167 6.71 24.99 11.37
C PHE A 167 7.01 26.50 11.31
N GLY A 168 8.21 26.89 11.72
CA GLY A 168 8.66 28.27 11.68
C GLY A 168 8.65 28.88 10.27
N GLU A 169 9.07 28.13 9.27
CA GLU A 169 9.01 28.57 7.86
C GLU A 169 7.56 28.77 7.40
N MET A 170 6.65 27.90 7.79
CA MET A 170 5.21 28.08 7.50
C MET A 170 4.63 29.28 8.23
N ALA A 171 5.01 29.48 9.49
CA ALA A 171 4.56 30.63 10.27
C ALA A 171 5.06 31.95 9.68
N ASP A 172 6.32 32.02 9.25
CA ASP A 172 6.92 33.20 8.61
C ASP A 172 6.21 33.58 7.30
N LYS A 173 5.65 32.60 6.60
CA LYS A 173 4.80 32.81 5.40
C LYS A 173 3.36 33.18 5.72
N GLY A 174 2.99 33.30 6.98
CA GLY A 174 1.64 33.63 7.42
C GLY A 174 0.64 32.51 7.24
N LEU A 175 1.11 31.25 7.21
CA LEU A 175 0.25 30.07 7.04
C LEU A 175 -0.27 29.52 8.36
N ILE A 176 0.33 29.89 9.49
CA ILE A 176 -0.05 29.38 10.81
C ILE A 176 -0.81 30.49 11.55
N TYR A 177 -1.99 30.16 12.05
CA TYR A 177 -2.81 31.12 12.78
C TYR A 177 -3.67 30.44 13.84
N LYS A 178 -4.09 31.21 14.84
CA LYS A 178 -5.03 30.79 15.89
C LYS A 178 -6.43 31.29 15.56
N GLY A 179 -7.44 30.45 15.73
CA GLY A 179 -8.82 30.82 15.49
C GLY A 179 -9.80 30.02 16.33
N LYS A 180 -10.99 30.58 16.55
CA LYS A 180 -12.09 29.86 17.18
C LYS A 180 -13.09 29.45 16.09
N LYS A 181 -12.98 28.21 15.65
CA LYS A 181 -13.81 27.62 14.58
C LYS A 181 -14.31 26.25 15.01
N PRO A 182 -15.44 25.77 14.44
CA PRO A 182 -15.85 24.37 14.61
C PRO A 182 -14.78 23.43 14.03
N VAL A 183 -14.38 22.47 14.85
CA VAL A 183 -13.47 21.41 14.46
C VAL A 183 -14.07 20.07 14.85
N TYR A 184 -13.62 18.99 14.24
CA TYR A 184 -13.92 17.66 14.77
C TYR A 184 -13.35 17.57 16.19
N TRP A 185 -14.22 17.24 17.12
CA TRP A 185 -13.87 17.09 18.53
C TRP A 185 -14.25 15.70 19.00
N SER A 186 -13.29 15.00 19.62
CA SER A 186 -13.53 13.70 20.23
C SER A 186 -13.71 13.83 21.74
N PRO A 187 -14.95 13.72 22.25
CA PRO A 187 -15.15 13.73 23.69
C PRO A 187 -14.44 12.57 24.41
N SER A 188 -14.28 11.42 23.75
CA SER A 188 -13.61 10.26 24.32
C SER A 188 -12.11 10.41 24.46
N SER A 189 -11.47 11.20 23.61
CA SER A 189 -10.03 11.52 23.71
C SER A 189 -9.77 12.95 24.23
N GLU A 190 -10.82 13.74 24.44
CA GLU A 190 -10.76 15.11 24.95
C GLU A 190 -9.82 15.99 24.11
N SER A 191 -9.90 15.86 22.77
CA SER A 191 -9.02 16.57 21.82
C SER A 191 -9.69 16.83 20.49
N SER A 192 -9.19 17.84 19.78
CA SER A 192 -9.49 18.05 18.37
C SER A 192 -8.92 16.93 17.51
N LEU A 193 -9.55 16.69 16.36
CA LEU A 193 -9.10 15.74 15.35
C LEU A 193 -9.05 16.41 13.97
N ALA A 194 -8.12 15.98 13.13
CA ALA A 194 -8.12 16.33 11.72
C ALA A 194 -8.93 15.28 10.91
N GLU A 195 -9.24 15.60 9.67
CA GLU A 195 -10.00 14.71 8.79
C GLU A 195 -9.37 13.33 8.62
N ALA A 196 -8.04 13.24 8.60
CA ALA A 196 -7.29 11.98 8.53
C ALA A 196 -7.49 11.07 9.76
N GLU A 197 -8.01 11.59 10.84
CA GLU A 197 -8.23 10.87 12.10
C GLU A 197 -9.68 10.45 12.29
N ILE A 198 -10.52 10.59 11.24
CA ILE A 198 -11.94 10.28 11.26
C ILE A 198 -12.21 9.00 10.48
N GLU A 199 -13.03 8.13 11.07
CA GLU A 199 -13.58 6.94 10.41
C GLU A 199 -15.11 7.06 10.41
N TYR A 200 -15.77 6.52 9.39
CA TYR A 200 -17.21 6.53 9.30
C TYR A 200 -17.80 5.17 9.67
N HIS A 201 -18.74 5.17 10.60
CA HIS A 201 -19.48 4.00 11.03
C HIS A 201 -20.96 4.34 11.12
N ASP A 202 -21.81 3.34 11.01
CA ASP A 202 -23.24 3.50 11.16
C ASP A 202 -23.59 3.88 12.60
N LYS A 203 -24.40 4.93 12.73
CA LYS A 203 -24.95 5.41 14.00
C LYS A 203 -26.45 5.59 13.90
N ARG A 204 -27.16 5.12 14.93
CA ARG A 204 -28.58 5.41 15.08
C ARG A 204 -28.73 6.77 15.76
N SER A 205 -29.45 7.70 15.11
CA SER A 205 -29.64 9.07 15.59
C SER A 205 -31.13 9.44 15.57
N ALA A 206 -31.52 10.36 16.46
CA ALA A 206 -32.84 10.96 16.40
C ALA A 206 -32.96 11.82 15.14
N SER A 207 -34.13 11.80 14.53
CA SER A 207 -34.52 12.64 13.39
C SER A 207 -35.77 13.43 13.77
N ILE A 208 -35.64 14.76 13.85
CA ILE A 208 -36.70 15.59 14.34
C ILE A 208 -37.06 16.71 13.35
N TYR A 209 -38.35 17.01 13.30
CA TYR A 209 -38.89 18.20 12.64
C TYR A 209 -39.37 19.15 13.72
N VAL A 210 -38.93 20.42 13.64
CA VAL A 210 -39.19 21.42 14.67
C VAL A 210 -39.79 22.70 14.02
N ALA A 211 -40.86 23.21 14.61
CA ALA A 211 -41.49 24.45 14.19
C ALA A 211 -40.95 25.65 14.98
N PHE A 212 -40.48 26.67 14.28
CA PHE A 212 -40.02 27.94 14.85
C PHE A 212 -41.02 29.00 14.54
N ASP A 213 -41.61 29.62 15.57
CA ASP A 213 -42.59 30.70 15.42
C ASP A 213 -41.96 31.93 14.77
N VAL A 214 -42.70 32.61 13.89
CA VAL A 214 -42.30 33.92 13.40
C VAL A 214 -42.42 34.92 14.53
N LYS A 215 -41.34 35.65 14.83
CA LYS A 215 -41.31 36.73 15.83
C LYS A 215 -41.57 38.10 15.20
N ASP A 216 -40.86 38.38 14.13
CA ASP A 216 -41.05 39.57 13.31
C ASP A 216 -41.03 39.17 11.83
N SER A 217 -42.20 39.23 11.21
CA SER A 217 -42.39 38.83 9.82
C SER A 217 -41.79 39.80 8.79
N LYS A 218 -41.37 40.95 9.22
CA LYS A 218 -40.97 42.08 8.33
C LYS A 218 -42.03 42.40 7.25
N GLY A 219 -43.29 42.02 7.47
CA GLY A 219 -44.38 42.20 6.49
C GLY A 219 -44.32 41.25 5.31
N LYS A 220 -43.42 40.22 5.35
CA LYS A 220 -43.20 39.30 4.21
C LYS A 220 -44.03 38.02 4.31
N VAL A 221 -44.17 37.48 5.50
CA VAL A 221 -44.96 36.27 5.79
C VAL A 221 -46.02 36.58 6.82
N ASP A 222 -46.96 35.69 7.07
CA ASP A 222 -47.95 35.88 8.11
C ASP A 222 -47.30 35.82 9.50
N SER A 223 -47.78 36.65 10.41
CA SER A 223 -47.17 36.76 11.76
C SER A 223 -47.40 35.51 12.63
N ASP A 224 -48.32 34.67 12.26
CA ASP A 224 -48.64 33.40 12.90
C ASP A 224 -48.06 32.17 12.14
N ALA A 225 -47.19 32.41 11.15
CA ALA A 225 -46.51 31.34 10.43
C ALA A 225 -45.33 30.77 11.25
N GLN A 226 -44.95 29.57 10.91
CA GLN A 226 -43.81 28.83 11.51
C GLN A 226 -42.88 28.31 10.42
N PHE A 227 -41.59 28.43 10.65
CA PHE A 227 -40.56 27.75 9.82
C PHE A 227 -40.38 26.32 10.36
N ILE A 228 -40.39 25.33 9.47
CA ILE A 228 -40.05 23.94 9.86
C ILE A 228 -38.61 23.67 9.53
N ILE A 229 -37.82 23.29 10.51
CA ILE A 229 -36.47 22.77 10.32
C ILE A 229 -36.42 21.27 10.57
N TRP A 230 -35.41 20.63 10.05
CA TRP A 230 -35.11 19.22 10.28
C TRP A 230 -33.66 19.05 10.74
N THR A 231 -33.46 18.22 11.75
CA THR A 231 -32.12 17.93 12.26
C THR A 231 -32.00 16.50 12.78
N THR A 232 -30.82 15.94 12.68
CA THR A 232 -30.44 14.66 13.29
C THR A 232 -29.62 14.84 14.58
N THR A 233 -29.37 16.08 14.98
CA THR A 233 -28.61 16.44 16.17
C THR A 233 -29.42 17.37 17.09
N PRO A 234 -30.44 16.85 17.79
CA PRO A 234 -31.27 17.69 18.66
C PRO A 234 -30.46 18.48 19.72
N TRP A 235 -29.33 17.92 20.17
CA TRP A 235 -28.47 18.56 21.16
C TRP A 235 -27.84 19.89 20.69
N THR A 236 -27.89 20.20 19.38
CA THR A 236 -27.40 21.50 18.84
C THR A 236 -28.46 22.60 18.83
N ILE A 237 -29.74 22.27 19.05
CA ILE A 237 -30.84 23.26 19.10
C ILE A 237 -30.57 24.35 20.14
N PRO A 238 -30.06 24.06 21.36
CA PRO A 238 -29.73 25.13 22.31
C PRO A 238 -28.75 26.18 21.77
N SER A 239 -27.95 25.84 20.76
CA SER A 239 -26.97 26.73 20.13
C SER A 239 -27.52 27.42 18.86
N ASN A 240 -28.79 27.18 18.50
CA ASN A 240 -29.41 27.80 17.31
C ASN A 240 -29.42 29.32 17.42
N VAL A 241 -29.00 29.98 16.33
CA VAL A 241 -29.05 31.47 16.18
C VAL A 241 -29.63 31.90 14.85
N ALA A 242 -29.87 30.96 13.93
CA ALA A 242 -30.40 31.29 12.61
C ALA A 242 -31.11 30.09 11.96
N ILE A 243 -31.88 30.42 10.93
CA ILE A 243 -32.44 29.47 9.96
C ILE A 243 -31.94 29.87 8.59
N THR A 244 -31.19 28.99 7.93
CA THR A 244 -30.65 29.26 6.60
C THR A 244 -31.59 28.75 5.52
N VAL A 245 -31.86 29.58 4.53
CA VAL A 245 -32.63 29.25 3.33
C VAL A 245 -31.79 29.55 2.11
N HIS A 246 -32.03 28.82 1.03
CA HIS A 246 -31.29 29.03 -0.23
C HIS A 246 -31.86 30.24 -0.95
N PRO A 247 -31.06 31.23 -1.35
CA PRO A 247 -31.60 32.50 -1.94
C PRO A 247 -32.41 32.27 -3.23
N GLU A 248 -32.06 31.26 -4.01
CA GLU A 248 -32.64 30.98 -5.33
C GLU A 248 -33.71 29.88 -5.32
N LEU A 249 -33.93 29.20 -4.19
CA LEU A 249 -35.03 28.23 -4.08
C LEU A 249 -36.34 28.92 -3.83
N ASN A 250 -37.41 28.28 -4.29
CA ASN A 250 -38.80 28.72 -4.03
C ASN A 250 -39.30 28.08 -2.73
N TYR A 251 -39.87 28.93 -1.89
CA TYR A 251 -40.49 28.57 -0.59
C TYR A 251 -41.96 28.83 -0.64
N GLY A 252 -42.74 28.08 0.10
CA GLY A 252 -44.16 28.29 0.23
C GLY A 252 -44.59 28.39 1.68
N GLN A 253 -45.60 29.24 1.91
CA GLN A 253 -46.40 29.25 3.14
C GLN A 253 -47.60 28.35 2.91
N TYR A 254 -47.67 27.25 3.65
CA TYR A 254 -48.74 26.25 3.51
C TYR A 254 -49.66 26.28 4.73
N ASN A 255 -50.96 26.36 4.48
CA ASN A 255 -51.94 26.18 5.53
C ASN A 255 -52.29 24.68 5.65
N VAL A 256 -52.12 24.12 6.83
CA VAL A 256 -52.40 22.72 7.15
C VAL A 256 -53.30 22.72 8.39
N ASN A 257 -54.60 22.54 8.20
CA ASN A 257 -55.58 22.53 9.26
C ASN A 257 -55.54 23.78 10.18
N GLY A 258 -55.30 24.94 9.61
CA GLY A 258 -55.25 26.23 10.32
C GLY A 258 -53.85 26.63 10.80
N HIS A 259 -52.87 25.74 10.72
CA HIS A 259 -51.46 26.05 11.00
C HIS A 259 -50.71 26.44 9.72
N LYS A 260 -49.91 27.48 9.77
CA LYS A 260 -49.18 28.00 8.62
C LYS A 260 -47.69 27.64 8.74
N TYR A 261 -47.19 26.89 7.77
CA TYR A 261 -45.83 26.41 7.75
C TYR A 261 -45.06 26.90 6.53
N ILE A 262 -43.81 27.25 6.68
CA ILE A 262 -42.91 27.68 5.63
C ILE A 262 -41.85 26.58 5.38
N VAL A 263 -41.81 26.05 4.17
CA VAL A 263 -40.86 25.07 3.70
C VAL A 263 -40.52 25.32 2.23
N ALA A 264 -39.44 24.76 1.73
CA ALA A 264 -39.15 24.79 0.31
C ALA A 264 -40.23 24.05 -0.50
N GLN A 265 -40.65 24.61 -1.61
CA GLN A 265 -41.69 24.00 -2.44
C GLN A 265 -41.25 22.62 -2.97
N ALA A 266 -40.03 22.49 -3.39
CA ALA A 266 -39.45 21.22 -3.89
C ALA A 266 -39.49 20.08 -2.84
N LEU A 267 -39.56 20.41 -1.55
CA LEU A 267 -39.58 19.45 -0.44
C LEU A 267 -40.95 19.32 0.23
N SER A 268 -41.92 20.09 -0.21
CA SER A 268 -43.26 20.16 0.43
C SER A 268 -43.98 18.80 0.48
N GLU A 269 -43.90 18.00 -0.59
CA GLU A 269 -44.50 16.64 -0.61
C GLU A 269 -43.77 15.69 0.35
N ALA A 270 -42.47 15.72 0.37
CA ALA A 270 -41.67 14.90 1.27
C ALA A 270 -41.89 15.25 2.74
N VAL A 271 -42.01 16.52 3.05
CA VAL A 271 -42.35 17.01 4.41
C VAL A 271 -43.77 16.58 4.79
N ALA A 272 -44.74 16.73 3.88
CA ALA A 272 -46.13 16.31 4.11
C ALA A 272 -46.22 14.79 4.41
N GLU A 273 -45.51 13.99 3.67
CA GLU A 273 -45.44 12.53 3.90
C GLU A 273 -44.77 12.23 5.25
N ALA A 274 -43.64 12.84 5.54
CA ALA A 274 -42.91 12.65 6.78
C ALA A 274 -43.72 13.02 8.01
N LEU A 275 -44.49 14.10 7.94
CA LEU A 275 -45.31 14.59 9.05
C LEU A 275 -46.73 13.97 9.08
N GLY A 276 -47.08 13.14 8.10
CA GLY A 276 -48.38 12.49 8.03
C GLY A 276 -49.52 13.46 7.73
N TRP A 277 -49.27 14.53 6.99
CA TRP A 277 -50.31 15.48 6.59
C TRP A 277 -51.18 14.86 5.51
N ASP A 278 -52.52 15.07 5.66
CA ASP A 278 -53.48 14.73 4.61
C ASP A 278 -53.29 15.68 3.42
N LYS A 279 -53.07 15.15 2.25
CA LYS A 279 -52.88 15.95 1.01
C LYS A 279 -54.01 16.91 0.74
N ASP A 280 -55.23 16.53 1.08
CA ASP A 280 -56.43 17.37 0.90
C ASP A 280 -56.50 18.54 1.90
N SER A 281 -55.72 18.48 2.99
CA SER A 281 -55.67 19.51 4.00
C SER A 281 -54.57 20.57 3.79
N ILE A 282 -53.74 20.42 2.77
CA ILE A 282 -52.63 21.30 2.48
C ILE A 282 -53.00 22.34 1.46
N GLN A 283 -52.85 23.60 1.81
CA GLN A 283 -53.16 24.73 0.94
C GLN A 283 -51.95 25.68 0.86
N LEU A 284 -51.42 25.85 -0.35
CA LEU A 284 -50.41 26.88 -0.60
C LEU A 284 -51.05 28.26 -0.61
N GLU A 285 -50.64 29.11 0.32
CA GLU A 285 -51.21 30.46 0.47
C GLU A 285 -50.33 31.57 -0.12
N LYS A 286 -49.00 31.42 0.03
CA LYS A 286 -48.03 32.40 -0.42
C LYS A 286 -46.77 31.70 -0.96
N GLU A 287 -46.13 32.35 -1.91
CA GLU A 287 -44.86 31.89 -2.52
C GLU A 287 -43.79 32.97 -2.34
N PHE A 288 -42.54 32.49 -2.10
CA PHE A 288 -41.39 33.36 -1.89
C PHE A 288 -40.14 32.74 -2.55
N THR A 289 -39.20 33.59 -2.92
CA THR A 289 -37.81 33.13 -3.06
C THR A 289 -37.13 33.13 -1.68
N GLY A 290 -36.08 32.34 -1.49
CA GLY A 290 -35.32 32.38 -0.24
C GLY A 290 -34.74 33.78 0.03
N LYS A 291 -34.38 34.51 -1.04
CA LYS A 291 -33.92 35.91 -0.94
C LYS A 291 -34.94 36.82 -0.31
N GLU A 292 -36.22 36.63 -0.61
CA GLU A 292 -37.32 37.42 -0.04
C GLU A 292 -37.53 37.12 1.45
N LEU A 293 -37.17 35.97 1.93
CA LEU A 293 -37.29 35.55 3.34
C LEU A 293 -36.17 36.07 4.24
N GLU A 294 -35.12 36.64 3.64
CA GLU A 294 -33.94 37.11 4.38
C GLU A 294 -34.37 38.19 5.42
N PHE A 295 -33.74 38.11 6.60
CA PHE A 295 -33.95 39.00 7.75
C PHE A 295 -35.29 38.86 8.51
N ILE A 296 -36.16 37.93 8.16
CA ILE A 296 -37.28 37.57 9.02
C ILE A 296 -36.70 37.07 10.35
N GLU A 297 -37.30 37.45 11.44
CA GLU A 297 -36.91 36.99 12.76
C GLU A 297 -37.83 35.84 13.20
N ALA A 298 -37.30 34.68 13.44
CA ALA A 298 -38.00 33.57 14.12
C ALA A 298 -37.67 33.56 15.61
N GLN A 299 -38.55 32.97 16.40
CA GLN A 299 -38.33 32.81 17.84
C GLN A 299 -37.70 31.45 18.11
N HIS A 300 -36.62 31.42 18.88
CA HIS A 300 -36.09 30.16 19.39
C HIS A 300 -37.17 29.39 20.16
N PRO A 301 -37.29 28.04 19.97
CA PRO A 301 -38.44 27.30 20.52
C PRO A 301 -38.56 27.32 22.05
N PHE A 302 -37.44 27.47 22.77
CA PHE A 302 -37.46 27.43 24.26
C PHE A 302 -36.49 28.42 24.94
N LEU A 303 -35.68 29.16 24.17
CA LEU A 303 -34.81 30.21 24.70
C LEU A 303 -35.30 31.59 24.28
N ASP A 304 -35.07 32.61 25.12
CA ASP A 304 -35.29 34.01 24.75
C ASP A 304 -34.20 34.50 23.78
N ARG A 305 -34.30 34.06 22.54
CA ARG A 305 -33.34 34.33 21.50
C ARG A 305 -34.02 34.40 20.14
N VAL A 306 -33.58 35.32 19.31
CA VAL A 306 -33.97 35.39 17.92
C VAL A 306 -33.22 34.34 17.10
N SER A 307 -33.95 33.66 16.22
CA SER A 307 -33.35 32.82 15.17
C SER A 307 -33.55 33.57 13.85
N LEU A 308 -32.52 34.22 13.34
CA LEU A 308 -32.59 35.04 12.16
C LEU A 308 -32.66 34.20 10.88
N VAL A 309 -33.59 34.54 9.97
CA VAL A 309 -33.59 33.87 8.65
C VAL A 309 -32.52 34.51 7.78
N ILE A 310 -31.60 33.71 7.29
CA ILE A 310 -30.45 34.10 6.50
C ILE A 310 -30.36 33.31 5.19
N ASN A 311 -29.57 33.78 4.25
CA ASN A 311 -29.32 33.10 2.97
C ASN A 311 -27.98 32.36 2.97
N GLY A 312 -28.03 31.13 2.45
CA GLY A 312 -26.82 30.30 2.27
C GLY A 312 -26.97 29.35 1.08
N GLU A 313 -25.94 29.27 0.25
CA GLU A 313 -25.96 28.42 -0.96
C GLU A 313 -25.73 26.93 -0.68
N HIS A 314 -25.33 26.57 0.54
CA HIS A 314 -25.13 25.18 0.97
C HIS A 314 -26.43 24.41 1.24
N VAL A 315 -27.56 25.08 1.27
CA VAL A 315 -28.86 24.44 1.45
C VAL A 315 -29.23 23.64 0.21
N THR A 316 -29.59 22.37 0.41
CA THR A 316 -29.94 21.44 -0.69
C THR A 316 -31.42 21.02 -0.60
N THR A 317 -31.87 20.35 -1.65
CA THR A 317 -33.22 19.75 -1.74
C THR A 317 -33.19 18.23 -1.63
N ASP A 318 -32.05 17.64 -1.22
CA ASP A 318 -31.88 16.17 -1.12
C ASP A 318 -32.64 15.59 0.08
N ALA A 319 -32.74 16.35 1.16
CA ALA A 319 -33.44 15.95 2.39
C ALA A 319 -33.87 17.18 3.21
N GLY A 320 -34.71 16.95 4.19
CA GLY A 320 -35.14 17.98 5.13
C GLY A 320 -36.27 18.84 4.60
N THR A 321 -36.22 20.14 4.89
CA THR A 321 -37.31 21.10 4.66
C THR A 321 -36.94 22.29 3.78
N GLY A 322 -35.65 22.43 3.44
CA GLY A 322 -35.10 23.63 2.80
C GLY A 322 -34.88 24.81 3.76
N CYS A 323 -35.28 24.67 5.01
CA CYS A 323 -34.97 25.58 6.11
C CYS A 323 -34.00 24.89 7.05
N VAL A 324 -32.74 25.34 7.06
CA VAL A 324 -31.66 24.66 7.80
C VAL A 324 -31.42 25.34 9.14
N HIS A 325 -31.62 24.57 10.20
CA HIS A 325 -31.20 24.95 11.54
C HIS A 325 -29.70 25.27 11.54
N THR A 326 -29.36 26.46 12.04
CA THR A 326 -28.00 26.98 11.96
C THR A 326 -27.44 27.28 13.36
N ALA A 327 -26.37 26.56 13.70
CA ALA A 327 -25.57 26.73 14.93
C ALA A 327 -24.10 26.85 14.56
N PRO A 328 -23.55 28.08 14.42
CA PRO A 328 -22.17 28.31 13.96
C PRO A 328 -21.10 27.65 14.81
N GLY A 329 -21.40 27.32 16.06
CA GLY A 329 -20.47 26.60 16.96
C GLY A 329 -20.39 25.10 16.70
N HIS A 330 -21.27 24.52 15.87
CA HIS A 330 -21.41 23.08 15.67
C HIS A 330 -21.50 22.63 14.21
N GLY A 331 -21.11 23.47 13.27
CA GLY A 331 -21.09 23.13 11.87
C GLY A 331 -20.20 24.06 11.06
N GLU A 332 -19.44 23.51 10.12
CA GLU A 332 -18.52 24.32 9.28
C GLU A 332 -19.30 25.27 8.34
N ASP A 333 -20.30 24.74 7.64
CA ASP A 333 -21.16 25.56 6.77
C ASP A 333 -21.90 26.62 7.57
N ASP A 334 -22.39 26.26 8.75
CA ASP A 334 -23.08 27.17 9.67
C ASP A 334 -22.13 28.30 10.14
N TYR A 335 -20.90 27.96 10.41
CA TYR A 335 -19.86 28.94 10.77
C TYR A 335 -19.56 29.91 9.62
N ILE A 336 -19.38 29.38 8.42
CA ILE A 336 -19.06 30.20 7.24
C ILE A 336 -20.20 31.17 6.91
N VAL A 337 -21.42 30.70 6.88
CA VAL A 337 -22.59 31.55 6.62
C VAL A 337 -22.82 32.51 7.78
N GLY A 338 -22.60 32.07 9.01
CA GLY A 338 -22.73 32.89 10.22
C GLY A 338 -21.76 34.08 10.24
N GLN A 339 -20.56 33.93 9.70
CA GLN A 339 -19.60 35.04 9.57
C GLN A 339 -20.13 36.16 8.65
N LYS A 340 -20.86 35.82 7.60
CA LYS A 340 -21.43 36.81 6.67
C LYS A 340 -22.51 37.67 7.34
N TYR A 341 -23.17 37.16 8.38
CA TYR A 341 -24.24 37.84 9.11
C TYR A 341 -23.82 38.27 10.53
N ASP A 342 -22.53 38.15 10.86
CA ASP A 342 -21.99 38.49 12.19
C ASP A 342 -22.73 37.75 13.34
N LEU A 343 -23.02 36.49 13.13
CA LEU A 343 -23.74 35.69 14.12
C LEU A 343 -22.81 35.20 15.24
N PRO A 344 -23.31 35.08 16.49
CA PRO A 344 -22.50 34.56 17.59
C PRO A 344 -22.16 33.06 17.40
N VAL A 345 -20.98 32.67 17.84
CA VAL A 345 -20.49 31.29 17.84
C VAL A 345 -20.72 30.73 19.25
N ILE A 346 -21.82 30.02 19.44
CA ILE A 346 -22.21 29.44 20.73
C ILE A 346 -21.85 27.95 20.72
N SER A 347 -21.05 27.51 21.71
CA SER A 347 -20.62 26.14 21.87
C SER A 347 -20.56 25.76 23.34
N PRO A 348 -21.72 25.40 23.94
CA PRO A 348 -21.85 25.25 25.40
C PRO A 348 -21.46 23.88 25.90
N LEU A 349 -20.46 23.25 25.27
CA LEU A 349 -19.92 21.95 25.66
C LEU A 349 -18.49 22.10 26.16
N ASN A 350 -18.12 21.36 27.22
CA ASN A 350 -16.75 21.24 27.65
C ASN A 350 -15.99 20.16 26.84
N ASP A 351 -14.74 19.92 27.20
CA ASP A 351 -13.86 18.97 26.51
C ASP A 351 -14.40 17.53 26.50
N LYS A 352 -15.18 17.16 27.49
CA LYS A 352 -15.82 15.84 27.61
C LYS A 352 -17.13 15.70 26.86
N GLY A 353 -17.60 16.74 26.19
CA GLY A 353 -18.89 16.77 25.53
C GLY A 353 -20.06 16.93 26.48
N VAL A 354 -19.83 17.51 27.64
CA VAL A 354 -20.84 17.79 28.67
C VAL A 354 -21.24 19.26 28.60
N PHE A 355 -22.54 19.52 28.64
CA PHE A 355 -23.06 20.90 28.65
C PHE A 355 -22.57 21.68 29.86
N THR A 356 -22.08 22.87 29.60
CA THR A 356 -21.69 23.88 30.62
C THR A 356 -22.88 24.69 31.09
N GLU A 357 -22.64 25.64 32.00
CA GLU A 357 -23.68 26.61 32.45
C GLU A 357 -24.35 27.33 31.28
N GLU A 358 -23.60 27.61 30.18
CA GLU A 358 -24.18 28.22 28.98
C GLU A 358 -25.25 27.35 28.29
N GLY A 359 -25.27 26.06 28.58
CA GLY A 359 -26.26 25.10 28.09
C GLY A 359 -27.64 25.21 28.81
N GLY A 360 -27.76 26.10 29.81
CA GLY A 360 -29.01 26.31 30.54
C GLY A 360 -29.60 25.04 31.14
N PRO A 361 -30.85 24.64 30.74
CA PRO A 361 -31.51 23.48 31.31
C PRO A 361 -30.76 22.15 31.14
N PHE A 362 -29.76 22.07 30.25
CA PHE A 362 -29.02 20.88 29.92
C PHE A 362 -27.65 20.79 30.61
N GLU A 363 -27.32 21.79 31.44
CA GLU A 363 -26.07 21.80 32.20
C GLU A 363 -25.79 20.45 32.86
N GLY A 364 -24.58 19.96 32.73
CA GLY A 364 -24.13 18.68 33.31
C GLY A 364 -24.52 17.44 32.50
N MET A 365 -25.28 17.58 31.42
CA MET A 365 -25.65 16.45 30.58
C MET A 365 -24.58 16.20 29.48
N PHE A 366 -24.28 14.92 29.24
CA PHE A 366 -23.52 14.51 28.08
C PHE A 366 -24.35 14.75 26.80
N TYR A 367 -23.75 15.28 25.76
CA TYR A 367 -24.48 15.76 24.57
C TYR A 367 -25.42 14.72 23.98
N ASP A 368 -25.02 13.46 23.89
CA ASP A 368 -25.84 12.40 23.28
C ASP A 368 -27.08 12.08 24.15
N LYS A 369 -26.95 12.13 25.47
CA LYS A 369 -28.06 11.99 26.40
C LYS A 369 -28.96 13.19 26.42
N ALA A 370 -28.46 14.36 26.12
CA ALA A 370 -29.24 15.60 26.02
C ALA A 370 -30.22 15.57 24.84
N ASN A 371 -30.03 14.75 23.82
CA ASN A 371 -30.99 14.60 22.72
C ASN A 371 -32.42 14.33 23.22
N LYS A 372 -32.56 13.43 24.19
CA LYS A 372 -33.86 13.13 24.74
C LYS A 372 -34.46 14.32 25.53
N ALA A 373 -33.64 14.97 26.33
CA ALA A 373 -34.06 16.12 27.11
C ALA A 373 -34.51 17.31 26.23
N VAL A 374 -33.79 17.55 25.12
CA VAL A 374 -34.13 18.57 24.13
C VAL A 374 -35.45 18.23 23.44
N THR A 375 -35.63 16.99 22.99
CA THR A 375 -36.88 16.56 22.34
C THR A 375 -38.07 16.62 23.28
N ASP A 376 -37.89 16.25 24.54
CA ASP A 376 -38.96 16.35 25.56
C ASP A 376 -39.35 17.81 25.78
N LEU A 377 -38.40 18.75 25.87
CA LEU A 377 -38.64 20.16 26.02
C LEU A 377 -39.34 20.78 24.79
N LEU A 378 -38.90 20.38 23.59
CA LEU A 378 -39.56 20.80 22.34
C LEU A 378 -41.00 20.33 22.27
N LYS A 379 -41.30 19.13 22.77
CA LYS A 379 -42.66 18.59 22.85
C LYS A 379 -43.51 19.38 23.86
N GLU A 380 -42.93 19.68 25.03
CA GLU A 380 -43.60 20.51 26.04
C GLU A 380 -43.95 21.90 25.49
N LYS A 381 -43.11 22.45 24.63
CA LYS A 381 -43.33 23.76 24.00
C LYS A 381 -44.17 23.73 22.72
N ASP A 382 -44.75 22.58 22.37
CA ASP A 382 -45.52 22.36 21.12
C ASP A 382 -44.74 22.68 19.84
N ALA A 383 -43.40 22.62 19.92
CA ALA A 383 -42.52 22.88 18.79
C ALA A 383 -42.11 21.61 18.04
N LEU A 384 -42.13 20.44 18.68
CA LEU A 384 -41.80 19.18 18.06
C LEU A 384 -42.93 18.63 17.20
N LEU A 385 -42.73 18.61 15.87
CA LEU A 385 -43.72 18.11 14.92
C LEU A 385 -43.58 16.57 14.72
N LYS A 386 -42.38 16.03 14.71
CA LYS A 386 -42.13 14.60 14.61
C LYS A 386 -40.79 14.23 15.20
N LEU A 387 -40.74 13.06 15.85
CA LEU A 387 -39.54 12.39 16.28
C LEU A 387 -39.53 11.00 15.67
N ASP A 388 -38.44 10.68 14.97
CA ASP A 388 -38.16 9.37 14.43
C ASP A 388 -36.68 9.05 14.66
N PHE A 389 -36.23 7.87 14.24
CA PHE A 389 -34.84 7.44 14.35
C PHE A 389 -34.36 6.95 13.00
N ILE A 390 -33.14 7.33 12.64
CA ILE A 390 -32.48 6.90 11.41
C ILE A 390 -31.10 6.30 11.72
N THR A 391 -30.68 5.40 10.88
CA THR A 391 -29.30 4.89 10.89
C THR A 391 -28.58 5.49 9.70
N HIS A 392 -27.47 6.14 9.96
CA HIS A 392 -26.70 6.84 8.94
C HIS A 392 -25.19 6.75 9.24
N SER A 393 -24.39 6.95 8.20
CA SER A 393 -22.94 7.04 8.31
C SER A 393 -22.55 8.27 9.13
N TYR A 394 -21.76 8.09 10.17
CA TYR A 394 -21.40 9.14 11.12
C TYR A 394 -19.91 9.11 11.44
N PRO A 395 -19.22 10.27 11.57
CA PRO A 395 -17.81 10.32 11.89
C PRO A 395 -17.50 9.85 13.31
N HIS A 396 -16.48 9.02 13.43
CA HIS A 396 -15.98 8.47 14.69
C HIS A 396 -14.48 8.70 14.80
N ASP A 397 -14.01 8.79 16.03
CA ASP A 397 -12.58 8.84 16.35
C ASP A 397 -11.91 7.53 15.90
N TRP A 398 -10.89 7.65 15.10
CA TRP A 398 -10.17 6.50 14.49
C TRP A 398 -9.54 5.56 15.53
N ARG A 399 -9.25 6.06 16.74
CA ARG A 399 -8.60 5.28 17.81
C ARG A 399 -9.57 4.77 18.86
N THR A 400 -10.44 5.63 19.36
CA THR A 400 -11.42 5.24 20.38
C THR A 400 -12.65 4.54 19.80
N LYS A 401 -12.88 4.70 18.50
CA LYS A 401 -14.06 4.18 17.79
C LYS A 401 -15.38 4.76 18.32
N LYS A 402 -15.33 5.91 18.98
CA LYS A 402 -16.49 6.62 19.54
C LYS A 402 -16.88 7.78 18.62
N PRO A 403 -18.17 8.16 18.62
CA PRO A 403 -18.64 9.30 17.84
C PRO A 403 -17.92 10.60 18.18
N VAL A 404 -17.68 11.41 17.15
CA VAL A 404 -17.15 12.77 17.28
C VAL A 404 -18.25 13.80 17.06
N ILE A 405 -17.98 15.02 17.47
CA ILE A 405 -18.88 16.16 17.25
C ILE A 405 -18.12 17.30 16.58
N PHE A 406 -18.85 18.27 16.02
CA PHE A 406 -18.26 19.57 15.69
C PHE A 406 -18.39 20.47 16.92
N ARG A 407 -17.27 21.10 17.30
CA ARG A 407 -17.19 21.98 18.46
C ARG A 407 -16.27 23.15 18.17
N ALA A 408 -16.78 24.37 18.30
CA ALA A 408 -15.96 25.55 18.20
C ALA A 408 -15.10 25.73 19.44
N THR A 409 -13.81 25.75 19.27
CA THR A 409 -12.82 25.91 20.32
C THR A 409 -11.59 26.64 19.75
N PRO A 410 -10.85 27.44 20.56
CA PRO A 410 -9.60 28.01 20.08
C PRO A 410 -8.59 26.94 19.71
N GLN A 411 -8.17 26.95 18.46
CA GLN A 411 -7.21 25.97 17.90
C GLN A 411 -6.20 26.67 17.01
N TRP A 412 -5.09 25.97 16.76
CA TRP A 412 -4.10 26.38 15.78
C TRP A 412 -4.35 25.70 14.44
N PHE A 413 -4.21 26.47 13.38
CA PHE A 413 -4.47 26.02 12.00
C PHE A 413 -3.27 26.27 11.09
N ALA A 414 -3.07 25.36 10.16
CA ALA A 414 -2.25 25.61 8.97
C ALA A 414 -3.19 25.93 7.80
N SER A 415 -2.95 27.06 7.12
CA SER A 415 -3.81 27.52 6.04
C SER A 415 -3.63 26.67 4.79
N ILE A 416 -4.63 25.88 4.46
CA ILE A 416 -4.73 25.18 3.19
C ILE A 416 -5.21 26.13 2.09
N ASN A 417 -6.12 27.06 2.41
CA ASN A 417 -6.67 27.98 1.42
C ASN A 417 -5.60 28.80 0.68
N LYS A 418 -4.54 29.20 1.37
CA LYS A 418 -3.47 30.00 0.78
C LYS A 418 -2.52 29.21 -0.14
N VAL A 419 -2.43 27.90 0.03
CA VAL A 419 -1.51 27.03 -0.72
C VAL A 419 -2.21 25.96 -1.56
N ARG A 420 -3.54 25.92 -1.52
CA ARG A 420 -4.34 24.90 -2.20
C ARG A 420 -3.99 24.74 -3.67
N GLN A 421 -3.97 25.84 -4.42
CA GLN A 421 -3.70 25.79 -5.86
C GLN A 421 -2.28 25.30 -6.14
N ASP A 422 -1.30 25.73 -5.35
CA ASP A 422 0.08 25.30 -5.49
C ASP A 422 0.22 23.79 -5.22
N ILE A 423 -0.54 23.25 -4.24
CA ILE A 423 -0.56 21.82 -3.96
C ILE A 423 -1.24 21.05 -5.11
N LEU A 424 -2.36 21.55 -5.64
CA LEU A 424 -3.04 20.94 -6.79
C LEU A 424 -2.13 20.89 -8.02
N ASP A 425 -1.40 21.95 -8.28
CA ASP A 425 -0.42 22.03 -9.37
C ASP A 425 0.72 21.02 -9.17
N ALA A 426 1.21 20.87 -7.95
CA ALA A 426 2.24 19.88 -7.60
C ALA A 426 1.75 18.43 -7.78
N ILE A 427 0.48 18.16 -7.51
CA ILE A 427 -0.14 16.86 -7.77
C ILE A 427 -0.17 16.59 -9.28
N GLU A 428 -0.51 17.60 -10.11
CA GLU A 428 -0.49 17.46 -11.57
C GLU A 428 0.90 17.12 -12.11
N ASP A 429 1.95 17.67 -11.51
CA ASP A 429 3.35 17.43 -11.87
C ASP A 429 3.90 16.09 -11.32
N THR A 430 3.17 15.39 -10.49
CA THR A 430 3.57 14.11 -9.89
C THR A 430 3.13 12.94 -10.78
N ASN A 431 3.99 11.93 -10.92
CA ASN A 431 3.68 10.71 -11.64
C ASN A 431 2.95 9.70 -10.74
N PHE A 432 1.93 9.05 -11.28
CA PHE A 432 1.14 8.03 -10.57
C PHE A 432 1.09 6.74 -11.40
N LYS A 433 1.15 5.60 -10.72
CA LYS A 433 0.94 4.30 -11.35
C LYS A 433 -0.55 4.09 -11.72
N VAL A 434 -1.44 4.58 -10.90
CA VAL A 434 -2.90 4.44 -11.07
C VAL A 434 -3.58 5.80 -11.07
N ASP A 435 -4.41 6.05 -12.09
CA ASP A 435 -5.08 7.34 -12.25
C ASP A 435 -6.06 7.66 -11.12
N TRP A 436 -6.73 6.64 -10.56
CA TRP A 436 -7.64 6.86 -9.45
C TRP A 436 -6.93 7.41 -8.20
N GLY A 437 -5.66 7.09 -7.99
CA GLY A 437 -4.87 7.64 -6.87
C GLY A 437 -4.66 9.14 -7.02
N LYS A 438 -4.31 9.58 -8.22
CA LYS A 438 -4.19 11.00 -8.55
C LYS A 438 -5.51 11.73 -8.33
N THR A 439 -6.58 11.19 -8.87
CA THR A 439 -7.93 11.76 -8.71
C THR A 439 -8.31 11.88 -7.22
N ARG A 440 -8.01 10.84 -6.44
CA ARG A 440 -8.33 10.80 -5.01
C ARG A 440 -7.62 11.90 -4.22
N ILE A 441 -6.30 12.01 -4.34
CA ILE A 441 -5.55 13.05 -3.60
C ILE A 441 -5.91 14.45 -4.09
N TYR A 442 -6.12 14.62 -5.39
CA TYR A 442 -6.54 15.89 -5.97
C TYR A 442 -7.87 16.37 -5.37
N ASN A 443 -8.87 15.49 -5.37
CA ASN A 443 -10.18 15.83 -4.80
C ASN A 443 -10.11 16.10 -3.29
N MET A 444 -9.31 15.32 -2.56
CA MET A 444 -9.14 15.52 -1.13
C MET A 444 -8.52 16.89 -0.80
N ILE A 445 -7.57 17.34 -1.57
CA ILE A 445 -6.95 18.68 -1.39
C ILE A 445 -7.90 19.78 -1.86
N ARG A 446 -8.58 19.60 -2.99
CA ARG A 446 -9.56 20.58 -3.52
C ARG A 446 -10.67 20.86 -2.51
N ASP A 447 -11.19 19.82 -1.87
CA ASP A 447 -12.37 19.90 -0.99
C ASP A 447 -12.00 20.05 0.50
N ARG A 448 -10.71 20.01 0.83
CA ARG A 448 -10.23 20.08 2.19
C ARG A 448 -10.41 21.46 2.81
N GLY A 449 -10.92 21.50 4.06
CA GLY A 449 -10.89 22.70 4.91
C GLY A 449 -9.49 23.01 5.46
N GLU A 450 -9.40 24.00 6.31
CA GLU A 450 -8.15 24.36 7.00
C GLU A 450 -7.67 23.20 7.90
N TRP A 451 -6.38 23.00 7.96
CA TRP A 451 -5.78 21.93 8.76
C TRP A 451 -5.64 22.34 10.22
N VAL A 452 -6.42 21.76 11.12
CA VAL A 452 -6.25 21.92 12.57
C VAL A 452 -5.02 21.14 13.02
N ILE A 453 -3.99 21.84 13.46
CA ILE A 453 -2.69 21.25 13.84
C ILE A 453 -2.47 21.10 15.33
N SER A 454 -3.28 21.71 16.18
CA SER A 454 -3.16 21.64 17.63
C SER A 454 -3.94 20.45 18.20
N ARG A 455 -3.35 19.78 19.20
CA ARG A 455 -3.94 18.68 19.95
C ARG A 455 -3.79 18.91 21.44
N GLN A 456 -4.83 18.61 22.20
CA GLN A 456 -4.87 18.76 23.64
C GLN A 456 -4.38 17.49 24.34
N ARG A 457 -3.19 17.04 23.92
CA ARG A 457 -2.49 15.86 24.42
C ARG A 457 -1.09 16.27 24.86
N VAL A 458 -0.33 15.32 25.47
CA VAL A 458 1.02 15.63 25.98
C VAL A 458 2.13 14.87 25.25
N TRP A 459 1.83 13.73 24.64
CA TRP A 459 2.83 12.96 23.90
C TRP A 459 2.86 13.36 22.43
N GLY A 460 3.65 14.36 22.14
CA GLY A 460 3.83 14.91 20.81
C GLY A 460 4.82 16.06 20.84
N VAL A 461 5.04 16.68 19.69
CA VAL A 461 5.91 17.83 19.55
C VAL A 461 5.12 19.09 19.91
N PRO A 462 5.54 19.86 20.93
CA PRO A 462 4.80 21.06 21.32
C PRO A 462 4.83 22.15 20.26
N LEU A 463 3.75 22.93 20.21
CA LEU A 463 3.69 24.14 19.39
C LEU A 463 4.63 25.21 19.96
N PRO A 464 5.60 25.72 19.20
CA PRO A 464 6.62 26.63 19.73
C PRO A 464 6.12 28.08 19.80
N VAL A 465 5.04 28.29 20.52
CA VAL A 465 4.33 29.59 20.59
C VAL A 465 4.34 30.10 22.02
N PHE A 466 4.63 31.40 22.17
CA PHE A 466 4.55 32.13 23.44
C PHE A 466 3.47 33.19 23.38
N TYR A 467 3.04 33.62 24.56
CA TYR A 467 2.09 34.72 24.71
C TYR A 467 2.66 35.79 25.60
N ALA A 468 2.49 37.06 25.19
CA ALA A 468 2.76 38.21 26.04
C ALA A 468 1.69 38.37 27.13
N GLU A 469 1.96 39.21 28.11
CA GLU A 469 1.02 39.51 29.20
C GLU A 469 -0.36 39.99 28.70
N ASN A 470 -0.37 40.77 27.61
CA ASN A 470 -1.59 41.27 27.00
C ASN A 470 -2.30 40.26 26.07
N GLY A 471 -1.77 39.01 25.96
CA GLY A 471 -2.31 37.98 25.09
C GLY A 471 -1.76 37.99 23.66
N ASP A 472 -0.86 38.92 23.30
CA ASP A 472 -0.24 38.91 21.97
C ASP A 472 0.52 37.61 21.73
N ILE A 473 0.36 37.08 20.52
CA ILE A 473 1.03 35.84 20.06
C ILE A 473 2.47 36.19 19.67
N ILE A 474 3.39 35.38 20.21
CA ILE A 474 4.82 35.46 19.89
C ILE A 474 5.23 34.17 19.14
N MET A 475 5.45 34.30 17.85
CA MET A 475 5.76 33.20 16.94
C MET A 475 6.63 33.74 15.80
N THR A 476 7.77 34.30 16.19
CA THR A 476 8.72 34.91 15.24
C THR A 476 9.77 33.91 14.79
N LYS A 477 10.44 34.21 13.68
CA LYS A 477 11.54 33.38 13.19
C LYS A 477 12.62 33.19 14.27
N GLU A 478 12.94 34.27 15.00
CA GLU A 478 13.92 34.24 16.09
C GLU A 478 13.50 33.31 17.22
N THR A 479 12.28 33.43 17.73
CA THR A 479 11.81 32.63 18.86
C THR A 479 11.63 31.17 18.50
N VAL A 480 11.08 30.88 17.32
CA VAL A 480 10.89 29.52 16.83
C VAL A 480 12.22 28.81 16.59
N ASN A 481 13.18 29.46 15.93
CA ASN A 481 14.49 28.87 15.71
C ASN A 481 15.26 28.64 17.01
N HIS A 482 15.09 29.51 18.00
CA HIS A 482 15.69 29.34 19.32
C HIS A 482 15.14 28.08 20.02
N VAL A 483 13.82 27.86 19.95
CA VAL A 483 13.18 26.64 20.46
C VAL A 483 13.70 25.39 19.71
N ALA A 484 13.84 25.46 18.39
CA ALA A 484 14.41 24.39 17.59
C ALA A 484 15.84 24.03 18.06
N ASP A 485 16.68 25.03 18.31
CA ASP A 485 18.05 24.83 18.81
C ASP A 485 18.04 24.15 20.18
N LEU A 486 17.12 24.55 21.07
CA LEU A 486 16.94 23.92 22.38
C LEU A 486 16.50 22.46 22.25
N PHE A 487 15.57 22.15 21.35
CA PHE A 487 15.10 20.78 21.13
C PHE A 487 16.18 19.90 20.53
N GLU A 488 16.99 20.43 19.61
CA GLU A 488 18.11 19.70 19.04
C GLU A 488 19.14 19.29 20.10
N LYS A 489 19.37 20.15 21.08
CA LYS A 489 20.33 19.93 22.15
C LYS A 489 19.78 19.07 23.30
N TYR A 490 18.55 19.34 23.72
CA TYR A 490 17.99 18.77 24.94
C TYR A 490 16.77 17.85 24.73
N GLY A 491 16.20 17.82 23.53
CA GLY A 491 14.91 17.15 23.26
C GLY A 491 13.71 18.02 23.64
N SER A 492 12.52 17.61 23.23
CA SER A 492 11.30 18.42 23.42
C SER A 492 10.75 18.40 24.86
N ASN A 493 11.23 17.51 25.73
CA ASN A 493 10.84 17.52 27.14
C ASN A 493 11.16 18.83 27.84
N ILE A 494 12.20 19.55 27.38
CA ILE A 494 12.58 20.86 27.91
C ILE A 494 11.42 21.87 27.87
N TRP A 495 10.53 21.77 26.86
CA TRP A 495 9.34 22.64 26.78
C TRP A 495 8.44 22.52 28.02
N PHE A 496 8.32 21.33 28.58
CA PHE A 496 7.47 21.04 29.74
C PHE A 496 8.20 21.17 31.07
N GLU A 497 9.52 21.16 31.06
CA GLU A 497 10.38 21.24 32.26
C GLU A 497 10.73 22.69 32.62
N LYS A 498 10.79 23.58 31.64
CA LYS A 498 11.21 24.98 31.80
C LYS A 498 10.07 25.97 31.66
N GLU A 499 10.21 27.11 32.32
CA GLU A 499 9.27 28.22 32.17
C GLU A 499 9.46 28.93 30.81
N ALA A 500 8.41 29.64 30.35
CA ALA A 500 8.45 30.35 29.08
C ALA A 500 9.66 31.30 28.93
N LYS A 501 9.99 32.01 29.96
CA LYS A 501 11.11 32.98 29.96
C LYS A 501 12.46 32.29 29.74
N GLU A 502 12.63 31.08 30.23
CA GLU A 502 13.86 30.28 30.04
C GLU A 502 13.98 29.69 28.62
N LEU A 503 12.85 29.55 27.92
CA LEU A 503 12.76 29.00 26.57
C LEU A 503 12.85 30.09 25.49
N LEU A 504 12.72 31.34 25.85
CA LEU A 504 12.91 32.47 24.97
C LEU A 504 14.39 32.85 24.88
N PRO A 505 14.83 33.51 23.79
CA PRO A 505 16.20 34.03 23.71
C PRO A 505 16.56 34.92 24.88
N GLU A 506 17.82 34.90 25.32
CA GLU A 506 18.31 35.73 26.41
C GLU A 506 18.08 37.20 26.07
N GLY A 507 17.53 37.96 27.02
CA GLY A 507 17.21 39.37 26.85
C GLY A 507 16.00 39.66 25.96
N PHE A 508 15.22 38.64 25.63
CA PHE A 508 14.01 38.81 24.80
C PHE A 508 12.99 39.74 25.50
N SER A 509 12.45 40.72 24.77
CA SER A 509 11.41 41.63 25.22
C SER A 509 10.31 41.78 24.17
N HIS A 510 9.09 42.07 24.61
CA HIS A 510 7.95 42.35 23.74
C HIS A 510 7.10 43.47 24.32
N PRO A 511 6.59 44.37 23.48
CA PRO A 511 5.75 45.49 23.95
C PRO A 511 4.55 45.09 24.77
N GLY A 512 3.97 43.90 24.47
CA GLY A 512 2.83 43.37 25.19
C GLY A 512 3.14 42.81 26.56
N SER A 513 4.42 42.74 26.95
CA SER A 513 4.92 42.27 28.26
C SER A 513 5.75 43.30 28.95
N PRO A 514 5.13 44.37 29.47
CA PRO A 514 5.87 45.47 30.14
C PRO A 514 6.61 45.01 31.39
N ASN A 515 6.18 43.94 32.05
CA ASN A 515 6.82 43.34 33.23
C ASN A 515 7.80 42.19 32.88
N GLY A 516 7.95 41.90 31.57
CA GLY A 516 8.83 40.82 31.13
C GLY A 516 8.32 39.39 31.42
N GLU A 517 7.03 39.24 31.67
CA GLU A 517 6.39 37.93 31.90
C GLU A 517 5.81 37.36 30.61
N PHE A 518 5.97 36.07 30.42
CA PHE A 518 5.50 35.34 29.25
C PHE A 518 4.88 34.02 29.66
N THR A 519 3.92 33.54 28.85
CA THR A 519 3.38 32.20 28.93
C THR A 519 3.66 31.43 27.64
N LYS A 520 3.53 30.15 27.68
CA LYS A 520 3.77 29.28 26.52
C LYS A 520 2.52 28.48 26.17
N GLU A 521 2.40 28.08 24.89
CA GLU A 521 1.35 27.17 24.45
C GLU A 521 1.54 25.79 25.09
N THR A 522 0.43 25.14 25.45
CA THR A 522 0.44 23.80 26.04
C THR A 522 0.02 22.69 25.08
N ASP A 523 -0.56 23.05 23.95
CA ASP A 523 -0.97 22.10 22.91
C ASP A 523 0.24 21.54 22.18
N ILE A 524 0.09 20.32 21.68
CA ILE A 524 1.08 19.66 20.82
C ILE A 524 0.59 19.66 19.38
N MET A 525 1.50 19.38 18.45
CA MET A 525 1.17 19.27 17.03
C MET A 525 0.47 17.94 16.72
N ASP A 526 -0.37 17.96 15.70
CA ASP A 526 -0.93 16.79 15.06
C ASP A 526 0.20 15.82 14.64
N VAL A 527 0.03 14.53 14.92
CA VAL A 527 1.01 13.49 14.54
C VAL A 527 1.25 13.44 13.01
N TRP A 528 0.26 13.81 12.21
CA TRP A 528 0.44 13.91 10.76
C TRP A 528 1.35 15.07 10.34
N PHE A 529 1.51 16.06 11.19
CA PHE A 529 2.53 17.10 11.01
C PHE A 529 3.94 16.54 11.27
N ASP A 530 4.07 15.66 12.25
CA ASP A 530 5.34 14.99 12.56
C ASP A 530 5.80 14.15 11.36
N SER A 531 4.98 13.21 10.90
CA SER A 531 5.31 12.36 9.75
C SER A 531 5.38 13.16 8.44
N GLY A 532 4.51 14.17 8.28
CA GLY A 532 4.54 15.09 7.14
C GLY A 532 5.80 15.94 7.05
N SER A 533 6.60 16.02 8.10
CA SER A 533 7.87 16.74 8.15
C SER A 533 9.08 15.89 7.74
N SER A 534 8.87 14.62 7.40
CA SER A 534 9.98 13.68 7.14
C SER A 534 10.85 14.08 5.95
N HIS A 535 10.30 14.71 4.93
CA HIS A 535 11.09 15.25 3.83
C HIS A 535 12.12 16.27 4.32
N ARG A 536 11.78 17.08 5.33
CA ARG A 536 12.66 18.06 5.94
C ARG A 536 13.62 17.44 6.93
N GLY A 537 13.11 16.55 7.79
CA GLY A 537 13.88 15.93 8.87
C GLY A 537 14.77 14.78 8.44
N VAL A 538 14.55 14.22 7.26
CA VAL A 538 15.25 13.02 6.76
C VAL A 538 15.87 13.25 5.38
N LEU A 539 15.06 13.56 4.36
CA LEU A 539 15.58 13.69 2.99
C LEU A 539 16.59 14.83 2.83
N GLU A 540 16.37 15.96 3.49
CA GLU A 540 17.26 17.12 3.40
C GLU A 540 18.46 17.07 4.38
N THR A 541 18.39 16.26 5.43
CA THR A 541 19.39 16.22 6.49
C THR A 541 20.42 15.12 6.35
N ARG A 542 20.06 14.00 5.70
CA ARG A 542 20.97 12.87 5.51
C ARG A 542 21.73 13.01 4.20
N PRO A 543 23.07 12.98 4.22
CA PRO A 543 23.87 13.19 3.01
C PRO A 543 23.67 12.13 1.93
N GLU A 544 23.28 10.91 2.30
CA GLU A 544 22.98 9.82 1.37
C GLU A 544 21.63 9.96 0.68
N LEU A 545 20.71 10.78 1.20
CA LEU A 545 19.38 10.98 0.66
C LEU A 545 19.29 12.32 -0.09
N SER A 546 18.19 12.52 -0.79
CA SER A 546 17.91 13.72 -1.55
C SER A 546 16.44 14.10 -1.53
N PHE A 547 16.17 15.41 -1.68
CA PHE A 547 14.83 15.96 -1.84
C PHE A 547 14.67 16.50 -3.28
N PRO A 548 13.55 16.20 -3.98
CA PRO A 548 12.49 15.26 -3.58
C PRO A 548 12.96 13.82 -3.65
N ALA A 549 12.25 12.90 -2.98
CA ALA A 549 12.42 11.47 -3.17
C ALA A 549 11.96 11.05 -4.56
N ASP A 550 12.54 9.97 -5.09
CA ASP A 550 12.08 9.41 -6.37
C ASP A 550 10.73 8.73 -6.22
N LEU A 551 10.48 8.07 -5.09
CA LEU A 551 9.27 7.28 -4.86
C LEU A 551 8.79 7.37 -3.41
N TYR A 552 7.47 7.57 -3.25
CA TYR A 552 6.70 7.24 -2.05
C TYR A 552 5.81 6.04 -2.37
N PHE A 553 5.85 5.02 -1.52
CA PHE A 553 5.03 3.83 -1.66
C PHE A 553 4.42 3.44 -0.32
N GLU A 554 3.10 3.53 -0.20
CA GLU A 554 2.35 3.20 1.02
C GLU A 554 0.96 2.65 0.68
N GLY A 555 0.18 2.29 1.71
CA GLY A 555 -1.21 1.90 1.57
C GLY A 555 -2.11 2.99 0.96
N SER A 556 -3.21 2.58 0.36
CA SER A 556 -4.16 3.50 -0.29
C SER A 556 -4.87 4.44 0.69
N ASP A 557 -4.86 4.15 1.98
CA ASP A 557 -5.35 5.03 3.04
C ASP A 557 -4.48 6.29 3.20
N GLN A 558 -3.23 6.25 2.73
CA GLN A 558 -2.26 7.33 2.89
C GLN A 558 -2.50 8.54 1.95
N TYR A 559 -3.41 8.45 1.00
CA TYR A 559 -3.88 9.63 0.25
C TYR A 559 -4.54 10.66 1.17
N ARG A 560 -5.11 10.21 2.28
CA ARG A 560 -5.62 11.07 3.34
C ARG A 560 -4.60 11.33 4.45
N GLY A 561 -3.61 10.48 4.60
CA GLY A 561 -2.58 10.54 5.65
C GLY A 561 -1.27 11.15 5.18
N TRP A 562 -0.22 10.33 5.14
CA TRP A 562 1.17 10.76 4.92
C TRP A 562 1.42 11.38 3.53
N PHE A 563 0.82 10.86 2.47
CA PHE A 563 0.93 11.45 1.14
C PHE A 563 0.44 12.90 1.13
N ASN A 564 -0.66 13.14 1.83
CA ASN A 564 -1.32 14.45 1.91
C ASN A 564 -0.55 15.41 2.81
N SER A 565 -0.20 15.00 4.02
CA SER A 565 0.57 15.84 4.94
C SER A 565 1.97 16.18 4.41
N SER A 566 2.63 15.21 3.75
CA SER A 566 3.94 15.42 3.15
C SER A 566 3.91 16.44 2.01
N ILE A 567 2.96 16.34 1.08
CA ILE A 567 2.86 17.30 -0.03
C ILE A 567 2.46 18.68 0.46
N THR A 568 1.58 18.75 1.45
CA THR A 568 1.12 20.02 2.03
C THR A 568 2.30 20.80 2.62
N THR A 569 3.09 20.17 3.49
CA THR A 569 4.24 20.82 4.13
C THR A 569 5.37 21.10 3.14
N ALA A 570 5.61 20.22 2.19
CA ALA A 570 6.64 20.40 1.17
C ALA A 570 6.32 21.55 0.22
N VAL A 571 5.10 21.63 -0.28
CA VAL A 571 4.67 22.73 -1.15
C VAL A 571 4.67 24.05 -0.39
N ALA A 572 4.19 24.06 0.85
CA ALA A 572 4.18 25.25 1.70
C ALA A 572 5.58 25.83 1.92
N THR A 573 6.63 25.00 1.99
CA THR A 573 7.99 25.43 2.33
C THR A 573 8.98 25.36 1.17
N ARG A 574 8.75 24.51 0.17
CA ARG A 574 9.67 24.26 -0.96
C ARG A 574 9.05 24.51 -2.33
N GLY A 575 7.74 24.72 -2.41
CA GLY A 575 7.03 24.98 -3.66
C GLY A 575 6.91 23.78 -4.59
N GLN A 576 7.20 22.56 -4.12
CA GLN A 576 7.11 21.35 -4.92
C GLN A 576 6.75 20.14 -4.06
N ALA A 577 6.25 19.06 -4.69
CA ALA A 577 5.99 17.80 -4.03
C ALA A 577 7.28 17.16 -3.50
N PRO A 578 7.22 16.40 -2.39
CA PRO A 578 8.40 15.73 -1.84
C PRO A 578 8.71 14.41 -2.55
N TYR A 579 7.93 14.03 -3.53
CA TYR A 579 8.05 12.79 -4.30
C TYR A 579 7.84 13.05 -5.79
N LYS A 580 8.61 12.35 -6.63
CA LYS A 580 8.45 12.40 -8.09
C LYS A 580 7.39 11.41 -8.59
N PHE A 581 7.31 10.26 -7.92
CA PHE A 581 6.38 9.18 -8.26
C PHE A 581 5.66 8.71 -7.01
N LEU A 582 4.35 8.47 -7.11
CA LEU A 582 3.51 8.01 -6.02
C LEU A 582 2.84 6.69 -6.40
N LEU A 583 3.05 5.67 -5.57
CA LEU A 583 2.54 4.33 -5.75
C LEU A 583 1.83 3.90 -4.47
N SER A 584 0.67 3.25 -4.61
CA SER A 584 -0.08 2.75 -3.45
C SER A 584 -0.44 1.27 -3.60
N HIS A 585 -0.65 0.63 -2.46
CA HIS A 585 -1.14 -0.74 -2.38
C HIS A 585 -2.47 -0.82 -1.63
N GLY A 586 -3.23 -1.88 -1.87
CA GLY A 586 -4.46 -2.18 -1.16
C GLY A 586 -4.20 -2.82 0.22
N PHE A 587 -5.29 -3.24 0.86
CA PHE A 587 -5.26 -3.91 2.15
C PHE A 587 -5.15 -5.42 2.00
N VAL A 588 -4.65 -6.08 3.04
CA VAL A 588 -4.60 -7.54 3.11
C VAL A 588 -5.86 -8.05 3.80
N MET A 589 -6.64 -8.86 3.07
CA MET A 589 -7.88 -9.46 3.50
C MET A 589 -7.68 -10.96 3.74
N ASP A 590 -8.66 -11.61 4.40
CA ASP A 590 -8.66 -13.07 4.53
C ASP A 590 -8.97 -13.76 3.17
N GLY A 591 -8.98 -15.09 3.16
CA GLY A 591 -9.23 -15.87 1.95
C GLY A 591 -10.62 -15.67 1.33
N GLU A 592 -11.59 -15.16 2.09
CA GLU A 592 -12.93 -14.82 1.64
C GLU A 592 -13.11 -13.34 1.24
N GLY A 593 -12.06 -12.54 1.38
CA GLY A 593 -12.09 -11.10 1.10
C GLY A 593 -12.63 -10.25 2.23
N LYS A 594 -12.65 -10.77 3.45
CA LYS A 594 -13.06 -10.04 4.65
C LYS A 594 -11.85 -9.45 5.37
N LYS A 595 -12.06 -8.31 6.02
CA LYS A 595 -11.03 -7.71 6.87
C LYS A 595 -10.66 -8.66 8.00
N MET A 596 -9.36 -8.83 8.23
CA MET A 596 -8.86 -9.63 9.34
C MET A 596 -9.05 -8.91 10.67
N SER A 597 -9.62 -9.61 11.66
CA SER A 597 -9.80 -9.08 13.01
C SER A 597 -9.72 -10.22 14.04
N LYS A 598 -9.30 -9.87 15.27
CA LYS A 598 -9.23 -10.83 16.38
C LYS A 598 -10.61 -11.41 16.70
N SER A 599 -11.66 -10.60 16.59
CA SER A 599 -13.03 -11.02 16.87
C SER A 599 -13.56 -12.06 15.88
N LEU A 600 -13.11 -12.01 14.62
CA LEU A 600 -13.48 -12.99 13.59
C LEU A 600 -12.60 -14.25 13.59
N GLY A 601 -11.47 -14.22 14.31
CA GLY A 601 -10.54 -15.34 14.38
C GLY A 601 -9.83 -15.66 13.05
N ASN A 602 -9.80 -14.73 12.11
CA ASN A 602 -9.26 -14.89 10.77
C ASN A 602 -7.88 -14.23 10.57
N VAL A 603 -7.20 -13.86 11.65
CA VAL A 603 -5.92 -13.14 11.59
C VAL A 603 -4.76 -14.07 11.27
N ILE A 604 -3.99 -13.71 10.24
CA ILE A 604 -2.68 -14.31 9.93
C ILE A 604 -1.64 -13.20 10.12
N VAL A 605 -0.59 -13.49 10.89
CA VAL A 605 0.49 -12.54 11.18
C VAL A 605 1.80 -12.95 10.52
N PRO A 606 2.68 -12.00 10.18
CA PRO A 606 3.95 -12.30 9.51
C PRO A 606 4.84 -13.29 10.27
N ASP A 607 4.95 -13.15 11.59
CA ASP A 607 5.75 -14.04 12.42
C ASP A 607 5.34 -15.52 12.28
N GLN A 608 4.05 -15.78 12.24
CA GLN A 608 3.50 -17.12 12.03
C GLN A 608 3.89 -17.68 10.67
N VAL A 609 3.73 -16.89 9.61
CA VAL A 609 4.07 -17.32 8.23
C VAL A 609 5.56 -17.64 8.12
N VAL A 610 6.40 -16.78 8.66
CA VAL A 610 7.87 -16.91 8.62
C VAL A 610 8.35 -18.14 9.40
N LYS A 611 7.80 -18.36 10.59
CA LYS A 611 8.17 -19.52 11.43
C LYS A 611 7.73 -20.86 10.83
N GLN A 612 6.59 -20.89 10.16
CA GLN A 612 6.05 -22.12 9.60
C GLN A 612 6.59 -22.42 8.20
N LYS A 613 6.73 -21.40 7.36
CA LYS A 613 7.02 -21.56 5.94
C LYS A 613 8.29 -20.85 5.46
N GLY A 614 8.71 -19.81 6.14
CA GLY A 614 9.87 -18.99 5.76
C GLY A 614 9.49 -17.66 5.11
N ALA A 615 10.42 -16.72 5.15
CA ALA A 615 10.24 -15.38 4.58
C ALA A 615 10.14 -15.41 3.04
N ASP A 616 10.89 -16.28 2.37
CA ASP A 616 10.82 -16.38 0.90
C ASP A 616 9.44 -16.82 0.41
N ILE A 617 8.72 -17.62 1.18
CA ILE A 617 7.32 -17.97 0.85
C ILE A 617 6.41 -16.74 0.98
N ALA A 618 6.56 -15.94 2.04
CA ALA A 618 5.83 -14.71 2.20
C ALA A 618 6.13 -13.72 1.06
N ARG A 619 7.40 -13.61 0.68
CA ARG A 619 7.85 -12.75 -0.42
C ARG A 619 7.31 -13.21 -1.77
N LEU A 620 7.29 -14.52 -2.02
CA LEU A 620 6.70 -15.09 -3.24
C LEU A 620 5.18 -14.88 -3.28
N TRP A 621 4.51 -15.01 -2.15
CA TRP A 621 3.08 -14.68 -2.04
C TRP A 621 2.81 -13.22 -2.42
N VAL A 622 3.62 -12.28 -1.92
CA VAL A 622 3.49 -10.86 -2.28
C VAL A 622 3.61 -10.66 -3.79
N SER A 623 4.60 -11.29 -4.42
CA SER A 623 4.76 -11.25 -5.88
C SER A 623 3.55 -11.83 -6.64
N SER A 624 2.85 -12.80 -6.06
CA SER A 624 1.69 -13.45 -6.67
C SER A 624 0.40 -12.61 -6.64
N THR A 625 0.42 -11.44 -6.01
CA THR A 625 -0.76 -10.62 -5.78
C THR A 625 -0.82 -9.42 -6.72
N ASP A 626 -2.05 -9.00 -7.06
CA ASP A 626 -2.30 -7.68 -7.63
C ASP A 626 -2.42 -6.67 -6.49
N TYR A 627 -1.27 -6.22 -6.00
CA TYR A 627 -1.18 -5.35 -4.82
C TYR A 627 -1.76 -3.94 -5.01
N LEU A 628 -2.05 -3.54 -6.26
CA LEU A 628 -2.68 -2.24 -6.53
C LEU A 628 -4.11 -2.16 -6.01
N SER A 629 -4.71 -3.30 -5.74
CA SER A 629 -6.02 -3.46 -5.07
C SER A 629 -5.88 -4.31 -3.81
N ASP A 630 -6.98 -4.55 -3.11
CA ASP A 630 -6.97 -5.39 -1.92
C ASP A 630 -6.56 -6.82 -2.29
N VAL A 631 -5.73 -7.44 -1.47
CA VAL A 631 -5.16 -8.76 -1.68
C VAL A 631 -5.64 -9.75 -0.62
N ARG A 632 -5.60 -11.04 -0.95
CA ARG A 632 -6.05 -12.10 -0.06
C ARG A 632 -4.91 -12.97 0.44
N ILE A 633 -5.00 -13.41 1.67
CA ILE A 633 -4.10 -14.39 2.28
C ILE A 633 -4.91 -15.44 3.04
N SER A 634 -4.50 -16.70 2.91
CA SER A 634 -5.04 -17.83 3.67
C SER A 634 -4.01 -18.95 3.71
N ASP A 635 -4.22 -19.94 4.58
CA ASP A 635 -3.35 -21.14 4.62
C ASP A 635 -3.36 -21.90 3.30
N GLU A 636 -4.50 -21.95 2.61
CA GLU A 636 -4.63 -22.54 1.27
C GLU A 636 -3.78 -21.78 0.24
N ILE A 637 -3.88 -20.46 0.21
CA ILE A 637 -3.08 -19.62 -0.70
C ILE A 637 -1.58 -19.80 -0.44
N LEU A 638 -1.16 -19.82 0.82
CA LEU A 638 0.23 -20.05 1.20
C LEU A 638 0.73 -21.44 0.85
N LYS A 639 -0.14 -22.45 0.91
CA LYS A 639 0.18 -23.80 0.45
C LYS A 639 0.44 -23.85 -1.06
N GLN A 640 -0.43 -23.21 -1.85
CA GLN A 640 -0.25 -23.06 -3.30
C GLN A 640 1.05 -22.33 -3.63
N THR A 641 1.35 -21.26 -2.90
CA THR A 641 2.60 -20.52 -3.03
C THR A 641 3.82 -21.41 -2.73
N SER A 642 3.74 -22.23 -1.70
CA SER A 642 4.78 -23.19 -1.34
C SER A 642 5.01 -24.23 -2.43
N ASP A 643 3.97 -24.67 -3.12
CA ASP A 643 4.07 -25.63 -4.24
C ASP A 643 4.81 -24.98 -5.43
N VAL A 644 4.49 -23.74 -5.73
CA VAL A 644 5.21 -22.96 -6.77
C VAL A 644 6.69 -22.77 -6.40
N TYR A 645 6.96 -22.41 -5.16
CA TYR A 645 8.34 -22.29 -4.65
C TYR A 645 9.11 -23.59 -4.81
N ARG A 646 8.50 -24.73 -4.46
CA ARG A 646 9.14 -26.05 -4.59
C ARG A 646 9.52 -26.35 -6.02
N LYS A 647 8.67 -25.99 -6.97
CA LYS A 647 8.94 -26.18 -8.40
C LYS A 647 10.08 -25.31 -8.88
N ILE A 648 10.12 -24.05 -8.48
CA ILE A 648 11.24 -23.14 -8.75
C ILE A 648 12.54 -23.73 -8.19
N ARG A 649 12.54 -24.14 -6.95
CA ARG A 649 13.70 -24.70 -6.28
C ARG A 649 14.20 -25.99 -6.94
N ASN A 650 13.30 -26.88 -7.28
CA ASN A 650 13.66 -28.15 -7.95
C ASN A 650 14.30 -27.89 -9.32
N THR A 651 13.79 -26.92 -10.06
CA THR A 651 14.35 -26.55 -11.37
C THR A 651 15.76 -25.98 -11.24
N LEU A 652 15.98 -25.08 -10.29
CA LEU A 652 17.30 -24.52 -10.01
C LEU A 652 18.29 -25.63 -9.55
N ARG A 653 17.82 -26.53 -8.72
CA ARG A 653 18.62 -27.68 -8.26
C ARG A 653 19.01 -28.61 -9.42
N PHE A 654 18.11 -28.88 -10.32
CA PHE A 654 18.39 -29.70 -11.51
C PHE A 654 19.49 -29.07 -12.36
N MET A 655 19.41 -27.77 -12.61
CA MET A 655 20.45 -27.05 -13.38
C MET A 655 21.79 -27.07 -12.64
N LEU A 656 21.81 -26.80 -11.34
CA LEU A 656 23.03 -26.88 -10.52
C LEU A 656 23.69 -28.26 -10.60
N GLY A 657 22.90 -29.31 -10.53
CA GLY A 657 23.39 -30.69 -10.58
C GLY A 657 24.05 -31.05 -11.92
N ASN A 658 23.58 -30.45 -13.02
CA ASN A 658 24.01 -30.76 -14.37
C ASN A 658 25.15 -29.86 -14.90
N ILE A 659 25.60 -28.90 -14.11
CA ILE A 659 26.73 -28.02 -14.46
C ILE A 659 27.94 -28.24 -13.52
N ASN A 660 27.91 -29.26 -12.67
CA ASN A 660 28.93 -29.49 -11.67
C ASN A 660 30.33 -29.75 -12.28
N ASP A 661 30.40 -30.27 -13.49
CA ASP A 661 31.63 -30.52 -14.24
C ASP A 661 31.88 -29.52 -15.37
N PHE A 662 31.20 -28.36 -15.33
CA PHE A 662 31.31 -27.31 -16.33
C PHE A 662 32.06 -26.09 -15.79
N ASN A 663 33.11 -25.70 -16.51
CA ASN A 663 33.85 -24.47 -16.25
C ASN A 663 33.56 -23.46 -17.37
N PRO A 664 32.85 -22.33 -17.07
CA PRO A 664 32.47 -21.38 -18.10
C PRO A 664 33.66 -20.73 -18.84
N GLU A 665 34.86 -20.72 -18.24
CA GLU A 665 36.03 -20.12 -18.86
C GLU A 665 36.66 -21.04 -19.90
N THR A 666 36.60 -22.35 -19.72
CA THR A 666 37.27 -23.33 -20.58
C THR A 666 36.31 -24.17 -21.41
N ASP A 667 35.09 -24.37 -20.96
CA ASP A 667 34.13 -25.32 -21.53
C ASP A 667 32.98 -24.69 -22.31
N SER A 668 32.83 -23.35 -22.25
CA SER A 668 31.75 -22.61 -22.92
C SER A 668 31.89 -22.72 -24.43
N ILE A 669 30.78 -22.96 -25.10
CA ILE A 669 30.66 -22.96 -26.54
C ILE A 669 30.22 -21.56 -26.99
N ALA A 670 30.87 -21.00 -27.99
CA ALA A 670 30.49 -19.72 -28.59
C ALA A 670 29.06 -19.82 -29.19
N GLU A 671 28.27 -18.74 -29.07
CA GLU A 671 26.88 -18.73 -29.51
C GLU A 671 26.67 -19.22 -30.94
N THR A 672 27.56 -18.84 -31.86
CA THR A 672 27.53 -19.28 -33.26
C THR A 672 27.76 -20.78 -33.45
N ASN A 673 28.37 -21.45 -32.46
CA ASN A 673 28.68 -22.87 -32.50
C ASN A 673 27.76 -23.72 -31.61
N LEU A 674 26.78 -23.06 -30.90
CA LEU A 674 25.76 -23.78 -30.16
C LEU A 674 24.87 -24.61 -31.09
N LEU A 675 24.33 -25.72 -30.60
CA LEU A 675 23.25 -26.40 -31.32
C LEU A 675 22.07 -25.41 -31.45
N GLU A 676 21.33 -25.52 -32.52
CA GLU A 676 20.22 -24.58 -32.79
C GLU A 676 19.17 -24.59 -31.69
N VAL A 677 18.85 -25.76 -31.12
CA VAL A 677 17.92 -25.88 -29.99
C VAL A 677 18.42 -25.11 -28.76
N ASP A 678 19.71 -25.16 -28.50
CA ASP A 678 20.33 -24.44 -27.36
C ASP A 678 20.31 -22.93 -27.62
N ARG A 679 20.57 -22.51 -28.85
CA ARG A 679 20.43 -21.11 -29.28
C ARG A 679 19.00 -20.61 -29.17
N TYR A 680 18.03 -21.47 -29.50
CA TYR A 680 16.62 -21.17 -29.31
C TYR A 680 16.30 -20.90 -27.83
N LEU A 681 16.75 -21.78 -26.92
CA LEU A 681 16.55 -21.59 -25.48
C LEU A 681 17.25 -20.34 -24.94
N LEU A 682 18.43 -20.02 -25.45
CA LEU A 682 19.12 -18.78 -25.12
C LEU A 682 18.31 -17.54 -25.52
N ASN A 683 17.66 -17.57 -26.69
CA ASN A 683 16.78 -16.49 -27.14
C ASN A 683 15.49 -16.43 -26.33
N ARG A 684 14.93 -17.56 -25.91
CA ARG A 684 13.80 -17.59 -24.97
C ARG A 684 14.17 -16.98 -23.62
N LEU A 685 15.36 -17.26 -23.14
CA LEU A 685 15.89 -16.64 -21.91
C LEU A 685 16.01 -15.12 -22.08
N ARG A 686 16.43 -14.65 -23.23
CA ARG A 686 16.54 -13.22 -23.55
C ARG A 686 15.18 -12.54 -23.56
N GLU A 687 14.16 -13.17 -24.13
CA GLU A 687 12.78 -12.67 -24.04
C GLU A 687 12.29 -12.61 -22.59
N PHE A 688 12.51 -13.67 -21.84
CA PHE A 688 12.15 -13.76 -20.43
C PHE A 688 12.86 -12.68 -19.61
N THR A 689 14.14 -12.49 -19.82
CA THR A 689 14.96 -11.46 -19.15
C THR A 689 14.43 -10.07 -19.44
N ALA A 690 14.20 -9.74 -20.73
CA ALA A 690 13.68 -8.44 -21.13
C ALA A 690 12.31 -8.14 -20.52
N SER A 691 11.42 -9.13 -20.56
CA SER A 691 10.07 -9.01 -19.97
C SER A 691 10.12 -8.84 -18.46
N THR A 692 10.95 -9.62 -17.77
CA THR A 692 11.10 -9.54 -16.30
C THR A 692 11.67 -8.20 -15.87
N ILE A 693 12.68 -7.69 -16.55
CA ILE A 693 13.23 -6.36 -16.27
C ILE A 693 12.19 -5.26 -16.51
N ASN A 694 11.45 -5.34 -17.63
CA ASN A 694 10.35 -4.41 -17.89
C ASN A 694 9.29 -4.44 -16.78
N ASN A 695 8.95 -5.63 -16.28
CA ASN A 695 7.99 -5.78 -15.19
C ASN A 695 8.51 -5.18 -13.87
N TYR A 696 9.80 -5.34 -13.55
CA TYR A 696 10.41 -4.65 -12.41
C TYR A 696 10.37 -3.12 -12.56
N GLU A 697 10.67 -2.61 -13.76
CA GLU A 697 10.63 -1.17 -14.04
C GLU A 697 9.22 -0.60 -13.90
N ASN A 698 8.19 -1.40 -14.18
CA ASN A 698 6.79 -1.01 -14.08
C ASN A 698 6.15 -1.42 -12.75
N PHE A 699 6.91 -1.90 -11.78
CA PHE A 699 6.40 -2.35 -10.47
C PHE A 699 5.33 -3.44 -10.60
N ASP A 700 5.47 -4.33 -11.57
CA ASP A 700 4.50 -5.39 -11.88
C ASP A 700 5.04 -6.77 -11.46
N TYR A 701 4.89 -7.11 -10.21
CA TYR A 701 5.43 -8.35 -9.63
C TYR A 701 4.56 -9.56 -9.91
N LEU A 702 3.27 -9.37 -10.15
CA LEU A 702 2.36 -10.45 -10.53
C LEU A 702 2.76 -11.04 -11.88
N ASN A 703 3.06 -10.20 -12.86
CA ASN A 703 3.54 -10.67 -14.17
C ASN A 703 4.89 -11.38 -14.05
N ILE A 704 5.78 -10.93 -13.18
CA ILE A 704 7.04 -11.65 -12.91
C ILE A 704 6.73 -13.05 -12.39
N TYR A 705 5.86 -13.17 -11.41
CA TYR A 705 5.44 -14.45 -10.83
C TYR A 705 4.86 -15.39 -11.90
N GLN A 706 3.97 -14.89 -12.73
CA GLN A 706 3.35 -15.66 -13.81
C GLN A 706 4.33 -16.08 -14.88
N GLU A 707 5.20 -15.20 -15.31
CA GLU A 707 6.20 -15.47 -16.35
C GLU A 707 7.29 -16.43 -15.88
N VAL A 708 7.71 -16.36 -14.62
CA VAL A 708 8.63 -17.32 -14.01
C VAL A 708 8.03 -18.72 -14.06
N GLN A 709 6.77 -18.87 -13.66
CA GLN A 709 6.07 -20.16 -13.73
C GLN A 709 5.95 -20.66 -15.16
N ASN A 710 5.59 -19.78 -16.09
CA ASN A 710 5.46 -20.13 -17.50
C ASN A 710 6.79 -20.60 -18.09
N PHE A 711 7.86 -19.85 -17.85
CA PHE A 711 9.20 -20.21 -18.33
C PHE A 711 9.66 -21.56 -17.77
N ILE A 712 9.50 -21.79 -16.47
CA ILE A 712 9.85 -23.04 -15.81
C ILE A 712 9.01 -24.20 -16.34
N ASN A 713 7.70 -24.01 -16.50
CA ASN A 713 6.81 -25.08 -16.91
C ASN A 713 6.90 -25.41 -18.39
N VAL A 714 6.80 -24.39 -19.25
CA VAL A 714 6.70 -24.57 -20.69
C VAL A 714 8.07 -24.78 -21.33
N GLU A 715 9.00 -23.87 -21.09
CA GLU A 715 10.30 -23.91 -21.76
C GLU A 715 11.26 -24.93 -21.11
N LEU A 716 11.32 -24.99 -19.79
CA LEU A 716 12.25 -25.84 -19.08
C LEU A 716 11.68 -27.24 -18.79
N SER A 717 10.72 -27.38 -17.91
CA SER A 717 10.25 -28.70 -17.43
C SER A 717 9.59 -29.53 -18.52
N ASN A 718 8.73 -28.95 -19.35
CA ASN A 718 7.98 -29.68 -20.38
C ASN A 718 8.80 -29.95 -21.66
N PHE A 719 9.94 -29.29 -21.82
CA PHE A 719 10.76 -29.50 -23.00
C PHE A 719 12.25 -29.63 -22.67
N TYR A 720 12.94 -28.51 -22.42
CA TYR A 720 14.40 -28.43 -22.47
C TYR A 720 15.10 -29.32 -21.48
N LEU A 721 14.64 -29.36 -20.23
CA LEU A 721 15.24 -30.19 -19.19
C LEU A 721 14.92 -31.68 -19.39
N ASP A 722 13.77 -32.00 -19.95
CA ASP A 722 13.39 -33.37 -20.27
C ASP A 722 14.18 -33.87 -21.50
N TYR A 723 14.21 -33.06 -22.55
CA TYR A 723 15.05 -33.29 -23.71
C TYR A 723 16.52 -33.45 -23.31
N GLY A 724 17.00 -32.63 -22.41
CA GLY A 724 18.38 -32.57 -21.99
C GLY A 724 18.88 -33.79 -21.20
N LYS A 725 18.00 -34.57 -20.59
CA LYS A 725 18.43 -35.79 -19.85
C LYS A 725 19.18 -36.77 -20.72
N ASP A 726 18.74 -36.98 -21.94
CA ASP A 726 19.43 -37.86 -22.87
C ASP A 726 20.84 -37.34 -23.23
N ILE A 727 21.01 -36.04 -23.31
CA ILE A 727 22.31 -35.40 -23.61
C ILE A 727 23.19 -35.33 -22.37
N LEU A 728 22.67 -34.81 -21.28
CA LEU A 728 23.45 -34.56 -20.05
C LEU A 728 23.95 -35.83 -19.39
N TYR A 729 23.18 -36.92 -19.40
CA TYR A 729 23.50 -38.18 -18.73
C TYR A 729 24.19 -39.19 -19.62
N ILE A 730 23.82 -39.21 -20.91
CA ILE A 730 24.19 -40.28 -21.85
C ILE A 730 25.43 -39.93 -22.66
N GLU A 731 25.54 -38.69 -23.11
CA GLU A 731 26.65 -38.25 -23.96
C GLU A 731 27.99 -38.26 -23.21
N LYS A 732 29.07 -38.26 -23.93
CA LYS A 732 30.41 -38.11 -23.43
C LYS A 732 30.57 -36.78 -22.67
N LYS A 733 31.29 -36.80 -21.56
CA LYS A 733 31.48 -35.64 -20.68
C LYS A 733 31.80 -34.34 -21.41
N ASP A 734 32.74 -34.39 -22.34
CA ASP A 734 33.24 -33.25 -23.11
C ASP A 734 32.69 -33.18 -24.53
N SER A 735 31.60 -33.88 -24.84
CA SER A 735 30.96 -33.81 -26.14
C SER A 735 30.46 -32.39 -26.45
N HIS A 736 30.50 -32.02 -27.72
CA HIS A 736 30.00 -30.71 -28.17
C HIS A 736 28.53 -30.50 -27.82
N LYS A 737 27.67 -31.52 -28.00
CA LYS A 737 26.27 -31.45 -27.61
C LYS A 737 26.09 -31.18 -26.12
N ARG A 738 26.83 -31.89 -25.28
CA ARG A 738 26.71 -31.73 -23.84
C ARG A 738 27.21 -30.37 -23.38
N ARG A 739 28.39 -29.93 -23.88
CA ARG A 739 28.95 -28.62 -23.57
C ARG A 739 28.08 -27.47 -24.10
N SER A 740 27.47 -27.62 -25.28
CA SER A 740 26.51 -26.67 -25.84
C SER A 740 25.32 -26.45 -24.89
N MET A 741 24.72 -27.54 -24.43
CA MET A 741 23.62 -27.47 -23.49
C MET A 741 24.04 -26.91 -22.13
N GLN A 742 25.17 -27.34 -21.59
CA GLN A 742 25.66 -26.83 -20.33
C GLN A 742 25.98 -25.33 -20.38
N THR A 743 26.45 -24.83 -21.50
CA THR A 743 26.66 -23.38 -21.72
C THR A 743 25.38 -22.61 -21.53
N VAL A 744 24.30 -23.08 -22.14
CA VAL A 744 22.99 -22.43 -22.03
C VAL A 744 22.37 -22.64 -20.64
N LEU A 745 22.46 -23.84 -20.06
CA LEU A 745 21.99 -24.09 -18.70
C LEU A 745 22.66 -23.18 -17.68
N TYR A 746 23.98 -22.99 -17.79
CA TYR A 746 24.72 -22.10 -16.92
C TYR A 746 24.20 -20.66 -17.03
N GLN A 747 23.97 -20.18 -18.24
CA GLN A 747 23.44 -18.85 -18.47
C GLN A 747 22.01 -18.70 -17.93
N ILE A 748 21.16 -19.72 -18.13
CA ILE A 748 19.79 -19.72 -17.58
C ILE A 748 19.84 -19.66 -16.06
N LEU A 749 20.69 -20.47 -15.43
CA LEU A 749 20.85 -20.51 -13.98
C LEU A 749 21.29 -19.16 -13.42
N ILE A 750 22.31 -18.56 -14.01
CA ILE A 750 22.84 -17.26 -13.58
C ILE A 750 21.74 -16.17 -13.71
N ASP A 751 21.13 -16.07 -14.88
CA ASP A 751 20.14 -15.04 -15.15
C ASP A 751 18.86 -15.20 -14.31
N MET A 752 18.35 -16.43 -14.19
CA MET A 752 17.19 -16.69 -13.33
C MET A 752 17.49 -16.40 -11.85
N THR A 753 18.65 -16.76 -11.35
CA THR A 753 19.03 -16.48 -9.97
C THR A 753 19.07 -14.98 -9.71
N LYS A 754 19.66 -14.22 -10.63
CA LYS A 754 19.70 -12.74 -10.55
C LYS A 754 18.30 -12.12 -10.65
N LEU A 755 17.49 -12.59 -11.60
CA LEU A 755 16.13 -12.06 -11.80
C LEU A 755 15.21 -12.38 -10.62
N LEU A 756 15.41 -13.50 -9.94
CA LEU A 756 14.65 -13.90 -8.76
C LEU A 756 15.19 -13.28 -7.46
N ALA A 757 16.41 -12.78 -7.45
CA ALA A 757 17.08 -12.30 -6.24
C ALA A 757 16.30 -11.23 -5.46
N PRO A 758 15.66 -10.22 -6.09
CA PRO A 758 14.85 -9.26 -5.34
C PRO A 758 13.64 -9.88 -4.64
N ILE A 759 13.10 -10.97 -5.16
CA ILE A 759 11.89 -11.63 -4.64
C ILE A 759 12.27 -12.73 -3.64
N LEU A 760 13.05 -13.72 -4.08
CA LEU A 760 13.49 -14.85 -3.28
C LEU A 760 14.92 -14.63 -2.77
N VAL A 761 15.06 -13.64 -1.91
CA VAL A 761 16.37 -13.12 -1.49
C VAL A 761 17.27 -14.17 -0.84
N HIS A 762 16.71 -15.07 -0.05
CA HIS A 762 17.46 -16.12 0.66
C HIS A 762 17.77 -17.29 -0.27
N THR A 763 16.79 -17.73 -1.02
CA THR A 763 16.96 -18.84 -1.98
C THR A 763 17.94 -18.49 -3.08
N ALA A 764 17.87 -17.29 -3.62
CA ALA A 764 18.80 -16.80 -4.63
C ALA A 764 20.24 -16.77 -4.11
N GLU A 765 20.43 -16.34 -2.86
CA GLU A 765 21.75 -16.36 -2.21
C GLU A 765 22.28 -17.79 -2.02
N GLU A 766 21.43 -18.69 -1.60
CA GLU A 766 21.78 -20.11 -1.46
C GLU A 766 22.16 -20.75 -2.79
N VAL A 767 21.39 -20.51 -3.85
CA VAL A 767 21.71 -20.98 -5.20
C VAL A 767 23.05 -20.42 -5.66
N TRP A 768 23.26 -19.13 -5.46
CA TRP A 768 24.52 -18.46 -5.83
C TRP A 768 25.73 -19.06 -5.14
N SER A 769 25.62 -19.36 -3.85
CA SER A 769 26.67 -19.99 -3.07
C SER A 769 27.06 -21.40 -3.56
N HIS A 770 26.15 -22.09 -4.24
CA HIS A 770 26.34 -23.41 -4.84
C HIS A 770 26.68 -23.35 -6.33
N THR A 771 26.64 -22.17 -6.94
CA THR A 771 26.94 -22.00 -8.36
C THR A 771 28.44 -21.84 -8.55
N PRO A 772 29.09 -22.76 -9.30
CA PRO A 772 30.54 -22.69 -9.49
C PRO A 772 30.92 -21.49 -10.37
N HIS A 773 32.15 -20.98 -10.14
CA HIS A 773 32.77 -19.93 -10.95
C HIS A 773 32.08 -18.58 -11.02
N VAL A 774 31.23 -18.26 -10.02
CA VAL A 774 30.67 -16.91 -9.89
C VAL A 774 31.73 -15.97 -9.32
N LYS A 775 31.72 -14.70 -9.76
CA LYS A 775 32.74 -13.72 -9.38
C LYS A 775 32.41 -12.98 -8.10
N GLU A 776 31.12 -12.61 -7.94
CA GLU A 776 30.63 -11.87 -6.80
C GLU A 776 30.40 -12.80 -5.61
N GLU A 777 30.74 -12.32 -4.42
CA GLU A 777 30.54 -13.06 -3.16
C GLU A 777 29.07 -13.26 -2.80
N SER A 778 28.18 -12.44 -3.38
CA SER A 778 26.74 -12.48 -3.18
C SER A 778 26.02 -12.14 -4.47
N VAL A 779 24.90 -12.80 -4.73
CA VAL A 779 24.02 -12.45 -5.85
C VAL A 779 23.49 -11.02 -5.73
N HIS A 780 23.32 -10.55 -4.49
CA HIS A 780 22.82 -9.20 -4.22
C HIS A 780 23.86 -8.10 -4.46
N LEU A 781 25.11 -8.46 -4.70
CA LEU A 781 26.18 -7.57 -5.14
C LEU A 781 26.48 -7.70 -6.64
N SER A 782 25.76 -8.55 -7.32
CA SER A 782 25.84 -8.68 -8.79
C SER A 782 24.92 -7.69 -9.49
N ASP A 783 25.17 -7.51 -10.78
CA ASP A 783 24.31 -6.70 -11.64
C ASP A 783 23.20 -7.56 -12.26
N MET A 784 22.03 -6.95 -12.52
CA MET A 784 20.97 -7.59 -13.30
C MET A 784 21.50 -8.01 -14.68
N PRO A 785 20.95 -9.08 -15.26
CA PRO A 785 21.27 -9.45 -16.64
C PRO A 785 20.99 -8.31 -17.58
N LYS A 786 21.84 -8.13 -18.60
CA LYS A 786 21.62 -7.16 -19.65
C LYS A 786 20.53 -7.66 -20.60
N VAL A 787 19.71 -6.74 -21.06
CA VAL A 787 18.74 -7.00 -22.13
C VAL A 787 19.52 -7.10 -23.44
N VAL A 788 19.37 -8.22 -24.14
CA VAL A 788 20.01 -8.50 -25.41
C VAL A 788 18.94 -8.75 -26.45
N ASP A 789 19.12 -8.24 -27.66
CA ASP A 789 18.18 -8.44 -28.75
C ASP A 789 18.05 -9.94 -29.10
N VAL A 790 16.84 -10.34 -29.46
CA VAL A 790 16.52 -11.72 -29.81
C VAL A 790 16.61 -11.93 -31.31
N ASP A 791 16.88 -13.17 -31.71
CA ASP A 791 16.80 -13.62 -33.11
C ASP A 791 15.33 -13.99 -33.41
N GLU A 792 14.58 -13.04 -33.94
CA GLU A 792 13.15 -13.20 -34.20
C GLU A 792 12.87 -14.33 -35.22
N GLU A 793 13.72 -14.49 -36.25
CA GLU A 793 13.57 -15.52 -37.25
C GLU A 793 13.73 -16.93 -36.66
N LEU A 794 14.72 -17.09 -35.79
CA LEU A 794 14.94 -18.33 -35.05
C LEU A 794 13.76 -18.65 -34.11
N LEU A 795 13.27 -17.67 -33.41
CA LEU A 795 12.11 -17.84 -32.52
C LEU A 795 10.84 -18.23 -33.28
N GLU A 796 10.57 -17.61 -34.41
CA GLU A 796 9.42 -17.93 -35.23
C GLU A 796 9.49 -19.36 -35.79
N LYS A 797 10.64 -19.76 -36.29
CA LYS A 797 10.90 -21.14 -36.74
C LYS A 797 10.63 -22.15 -35.61
N TRP A 798 11.19 -21.93 -34.41
CA TRP A 798 11.05 -22.84 -33.29
C TRP A 798 9.65 -22.77 -32.64
N ASN A 799 8.95 -21.68 -32.73
CA ASN A 799 7.53 -21.61 -32.29
C ASN A 799 6.68 -22.56 -33.12
N THR A 800 6.91 -22.58 -34.44
CA THR A 800 6.22 -23.53 -35.32
C THR A 800 6.60 -24.97 -34.99
N PHE A 801 7.89 -25.25 -34.75
CA PHE A 801 8.34 -26.58 -34.34
C PHE A 801 7.70 -27.02 -33.01
N MET A 802 7.63 -26.13 -32.02
CA MET A 802 7.05 -26.46 -30.72
C MET A 802 5.55 -26.74 -30.82
N ASN A 803 4.83 -26.05 -31.67
CA ASN A 803 3.41 -26.34 -31.94
C ASN A 803 3.26 -27.72 -32.62
N LEU A 804 4.13 -28.04 -33.56
CA LEU A 804 4.19 -29.36 -34.17
C LEU A 804 4.54 -30.43 -33.12
N ARG A 805 5.48 -30.16 -32.24
CA ARG A 805 5.84 -31.07 -31.13
C ARG A 805 4.66 -31.32 -30.19
N ASP A 806 3.82 -30.34 -29.95
CA ASP A 806 2.57 -30.50 -29.17
C ASP A 806 1.63 -31.50 -29.86
N ASP A 807 1.51 -31.46 -31.16
CA ASP A 807 0.74 -32.43 -31.94
C ASP A 807 1.33 -33.84 -31.81
N VAL A 808 2.65 -33.98 -31.86
CA VAL A 808 3.34 -35.27 -31.61
C VAL A 808 3.07 -35.76 -30.19
N ASN A 809 3.11 -34.91 -29.19
CA ASN A 809 2.80 -35.26 -27.81
C ASN A 809 1.35 -35.74 -27.64
N ARG A 810 0.41 -35.12 -28.32
CA ARG A 810 -1.01 -35.59 -28.36
C ARG A 810 -1.11 -36.98 -28.97
N ALA A 811 -0.42 -37.21 -30.08
CA ALA A 811 -0.37 -38.52 -30.71
C ALA A 811 0.26 -39.58 -29.80
N LEU A 812 1.34 -39.26 -29.10
CA LEU A 812 1.97 -40.14 -28.11
C LEU A 812 1.05 -40.49 -26.96
N GLU A 813 0.31 -39.50 -26.44
CA GLU A 813 -0.67 -39.71 -25.36
C GLU A 813 -1.80 -40.63 -25.81
N GLN A 814 -2.30 -40.46 -27.02
CA GLN A 814 -3.31 -41.36 -27.61
C GLN A 814 -2.79 -42.79 -27.73
N ALA A 815 -1.54 -42.95 -28.19
CA ALA A 815 -0.89 -44.24 -28.29
C ALA A 815 -0.70 -44.96 -26.93
N ARG A 816 -0.43 -44.17 -25.86
CA ARG A 816 -0.39 -44.72 -24.48
C ARG A 816 -1.77 -45.18 -24.04
N ASN A 817 -2.79 -44.41 -24.28
CA ASN A 817 -4.18 -44.77 -23.93
C ASN A 817 -4.65 -46.02 -24.67
N GLU A 818 -4.19 -46.20 -25.90
CA GLU A 818 -4.47 -47.39 -26.73
C GLU A 818 -3.50 -48.57 -26.45
N LYS A 819 -2.54 -48.37 -25.53
CA LYS A 819 -1.52 -49.37 -25.13
C LYS A 819 -0.61 -49.84 -26.30
N VAL A 820 -0.42 -48.97 -27.28
CA VAL A 820 0.58 -49.19 -28.35
C VAL A 820 1.98 -49.04 -27.79
N ILE A 821 2.15 -48.10 -26.87
CA ILE A 821 3.38 -47.83 -26.14
C ILE A 821 3.09 -47.64 -24.65
N GLY A 822 4.06 -47.86 -23.78
CA GLY A 822 4.01 -47.53 -22.37
C GLY A 822 4.75 -46.23 -22.07
N LYS A 823 5.95 -46.09 -22.63
CA LYS A 823 6.82 -44.90 -22.45
C LYS A 823 7.16 -44.31 -23.82
N SER A 824 7.48 -43.00 -23.85
CA SER A 824 7.84 -42.30 -25.08
C SER A 824 9.02 -42.95 -25.82
N LEU A 825 10.02 -43.45 -25.11
CA LEU A 825 11.17 -44.11 -25.73
C LEU A 825 10.84 -45.47 -26.37
N GLU A 826 9.63 -46.03 -26.19
CA GLU A 826 9.14 -47.18 -26.90
C GLU A 826 8.54 -46.82 -28.26
N ALA A 827 8.44 -45.52 -28.59
CA ALA A 827 7.74 -45.05 -29.77
C ALA A 827 8.65 -44.89 -30.99
N LYS A 828 8.05 -45.17 -32.14
CA LYS A 828 8.45 -44.70 -33.47
C LYS A 828 7.39 -43.73 -33.94
N VAL A 829 7.78 -42.49 -34.21
CA VAL A 829 6.90 -41.45 -34.77
C VAL A 829 7.03 -41.45 -36.27
N VAL A 830 5.93 -41.72 -36.95
CA VAL A 830 5.82 -41.56 -38.39
C VAL A 830 5.03 -40.29 -38.66
N ILE A 831 5.62 -39.29 -39.28
CA ILE A 831 5.02 -37.97 -39.48
C ILE A 831 5.17 -37.51 -40.92
N GLY A 832 4.13 -36.86 -41.45
CA GLY A 832 4.13 -36.37 -42.80
C GLY A 832 3.15 -35.23 -43.03
N ASN A 833 3.09 -34.80 -44.29
CA ASN A 833 2.25 -33.67 -44.71
C ASN A 833 0.77 -33.95 -44.52
N ASN A 834 0.03 -32.89 -44.26
CA ASN A 834 -1.43 -32.86 -44.30
C ASN A 834 -1.90 -31.79 -45.33
N GLU A 835 -3.20 -31.55 -45.37
CA GLU A 835 -3.79 -30.59 -46.29
C GLU A 835 -3.36 -29.13 -46.04
N THR A 836 -2.92 -28.81 -44.84
CA THR A 836 -2.67 -27.45 -44.39
C THR A 836 -1.20 -27.14 -44.13
N PHE A 837 -0.33 -28.14 -44.03
CA PHE A 837 1.06 -27.96 -43.64
C PHE A 837 2.01 -28.92 -44.36
N ASN A 838 3.11 -28.39 -44.93
CA ASN A 838 4.17 -29.19 -45.56
C ASN A 838 5.22 -29.64 -44.53
N THR A 839 4.87 -30.62 -43.72
CA THR A 839 5.62 -31.10 -42.56
C THR A 839 6.99 -31.66 -42.96
N ALA A 840 7.05 -32.43 -44.07
CA ALA A 840 8.29 -33.06 -44.51
C ALA A 840 9.35 -32.02 -44.89
N GLU A 841 8.97 -30.98 -45.61
CA GLU A 841 9.88 -29.86 -45.98
C GLU A 841 10.34 -29.09 -44.74
N PHE A 842 9.38 -28.77 -43.83
CA PHE A 842 9.69 -28.04 -42.60
C PHE A 842 10.69 -28.78 -41.73
N LEU A 843 10.51 -30.09 -41.54
CA LEU A 843 11.35 -30.90 -40.65
C LEU A 843 12.75 -31.16 -41.22
N GLN A 844 13.00 -30.92 -42.51
CA GLN A 844 14.34 -31.00 -43.07
C GLN A 844 15.31 -29.97 -42.48
N GLN A 845 14.79 -28.94 -41.87
CA GLN A 845 15.58 -27.89 -41.21
C GLN A 845 16.10 -28.29 -39.84
N PHE A 846 15.70 -29.45 -39.31
CA PHE A 846 16.02 -29.90 -37.96
C PHE A 846 16.85 -31.18 -38.00
N ASN A 847 17.79 -31.27 -37.03
CA ASN A 847 18.59 -32.47 -36.81
C ASN A 847 18.09 -33.18 -35.54
N ASP A 848 18.39 -34.47 -35.45
CA ASP A 848 18.12 -35.26 -34.24
C ASP A 848 16.66 -35.19 -33.75
N LEU A 849 15.72 -35.33 -34.68
CA LEU A 849 14.29 -35.26 -34.36
C LEU A 849 13.87 -36.23 -33.26
N GLN A 850 14.49 -37.39 -33.20
CA GLN A 850 14.20 -38.40 -32.17
C GLN A 850 14.55 -37.85 -30.76
N GLN A 851 15.62 -37.09 -30.60
CA GLN A 851 15.94 -36.43 -29.35
C GLN A 851 14.96 -35.29 -29.03
N LEU A 852 14.62 -34.49 -30.03
CA LEU A 852 13.70 -33.36 -29.88
C LEU A 852 12.27 -33.77 -29.51
N PHE A 853 11.81 -34.91 -30.04
CA PHE A 853 10.51 -35.50 -29.68
C PHE A 853 10.58 -36.45 -28.46
N ILE A 854 11.78 -36.74 -27.99
CA ILE A 854 12.05 -37.67 -26.86
C ILE A 854 11.44 -39.04 -27.14
N VAL A 855 11.77 -39.58 -28.32
CA VAL A 855 11.36 -40.92 -28.77
C VAL A 855 12.57 -41.66 -29.33
N SER A 856 12.46 -42.97 -29.55
CA SER A 856 13.58 -43.77 -30.08
C SER A 856 13.80 -43.55 -31.58
N GLN A 857 12.70 -43.41 -32.35
CA GLN A 857 12.75 -43.37 -33.82
C GLN A 857 11.77 -42.35 -34.39
N VAL A 858 12.16 -41.69 -35.46
CA VAL A 858 11.30 -40.78 -36.23
C VAL A 858 11.47 -41.06 -37.72
N GLU A 859 10.38 -41.22 -38.41
CA GLU A 859 10.33 -41.39 -39.86
C GLU A 859 9.49 -40.29 -40.48
N VAL A 860 10.08 -39.45 -41.35
CA VAL A 860 9.40 -38.33 -42.02
C VAL A 860 9.04 -38.79 -43.43
N LYS A 861 7.77 -38.70 -43.82
CA LYS A 861 7.24 -39.08 -45.11
C LYS A 861 6.41 -37.95 -45.74
N ASP A 862 6.30 -37.95 -47.06
CA ASP A 862 5.36 -37.05 -47.71
C ASP A 862 3.90 -37.37 -47.40
N LYS A 863 3.59 -38.67 -47.25
CA LYS A 863 2.25 -39.14 -46.90
C LYS A 863 2.33 -40.21 -45.81
N VAL A 864 1.50 -40.13 -44.79
CA VAL A 864 1.37 -41.11 -43.72
C VAL A 864 0.10 -41.92 -43.94
N ASN A 865 0.23 -43.24 -44.09
CA ASN A 865 -0.89 -44.17 -44.08
C ASN A 865 -1.31 -44.46 -42.64
N ASP A 866 -2.61 -44.54 -42.38
CA ASP A 866 -3.17 -44.82 -41.07
C ASP A 866 -2.84 -43.73 -40.03
N GLY A 867 -2.44 -42.55 -40.46
CA GLY A 867 -2.13 -41.42 -39.57
C GLY A 867 -3.40 -40.66 -39.18
N VAL A 868 -3.33 -40.03 -37.98
CA VAL A 868 -4.34 -39.08 -37.52
C VAL A 868 -3.86 -37.67 -37.95
N SER A 869 -4.77 -36.88 -38.49
CA SER A 869 -4.44 -35.54 -38.96
C SER A 869 -4.53 -34.57 -37.78
N TYR A 870 -3.42 -33.81 -37.61
CA TYR A 870 -3.28 -32.74 -36.64
C TYR A 870 -3.06 -31.43 -37.40
N GLN A 871 -2.93 -30.32 -36.70
CA GLN A 871 -2.73 -29.01 -37.33
C GLN A 871 -1.44 -28.96 -38.20
N TYR A 872 -0.36 -29.59 -37.71
CA TYR A 872 0.96 -29.51 -38.35
C TYR A 872 1.43 -30.79 -39.04
N GLY A 873 0.52 -31.72 -39.27
CA GLY A 873 0.86 -32.94 -40.01
C GLY A 873 0.02 -34.12 -39.65
N ASP A 874 0.14 -35.17 -40.48
CA ASP A 874 -0.45 -36.49 -40.20
C ASP A 874 0.57 -37.31 -39.39
N ILE A 875 0.14 -37.88 -38.28
CA ILE A 875 1.02 -38.57 -37.34
C ILE A 875 0.48 -40.00 -37.05
N HIS A 876 1.37 -40.99 -37.16
CA HIS A 876 1.11 -42.37 -36.76
C HIS A 876 2.18 -42.82 -35.77
N ILE A 877 1.77 -43.30 -34.61
CA ILE A 877 2.67 -43.81 -33.58
C ILE A 877 2.69 -45.33 -33.64
N LYS A 878 3.89 -45.88 -33.75
CA LYS A 878 4.16 -47.31 -33.71
C LYS A 878 5.09 -47.65 -32.54
N HIS A 879 5.13 -48.90 -32.13
CA HIS A 879 6.22 -49.35 -31.27
C HIS A 879 7.53 -49.30 -32.05
N ALA A 880 8.58 -48.85 -31.38
CA ALA A 880 9.93 -48.74 -31.99
C ALA A 880 10.43 -50.11 -32.41
N GLU A 881 11.19 -50.13 -33.48
CA GLU A 881 11.81 -51.33 -34.04
C GLU A 881 13.14 -51.68 -33.32
N GLY A 882 13.48 -52.96 -33.26
CA GLY A 882 14.69 -53.46 -32.64
C GLY A 882 14.55 -53.72 -31.12
N GLU A 883 15.67 -53.69 -30.41
CA GLU A 883 15.73 -53.97 -28.98
C GLU A 883 16.22 -52.74 -28.20
N LYS A 884 15.91 -52.72 -26.92
CA LYS A 884 16.23 -51.64 -26.01
C LYS A 884 17.72 -51.65 -25.61
N CYS A 885 18.39 -50.54 -25.80
CA CYS A 885 19.72 -50.33 -25.28
C CYS A 885 19.71 -50.27 -23.74
N GLU A 886 20.52 -51.10 -23.08
CA GLU A 886 20.57 -51.16 -21.63
C GLU A 886 21.08 -49.89 -20.94
N ARG A 887 21.82 -49.02 -21.66
CA ARG A 887 22.36 -47.80 -21.09
C ARG A 887 21.45 -46.58 -21.28
N CYS A 888 21.02 -46.31 -22.52
CA CYS A 888 20.21 -45.09 -22.81
C CYS A 888 18.73 -45.35 -22.93
N TRP A 889 18.30 -46.63 -22.98
CA TRP A 889 16.93 -47.10 -23.10
C TRP A 889 16.21 -46.79 -24.40
N ASN A 890 16.95 -46.27 -25.41
CA ASN A 890 16.42 -46.13 -26.75
C ASN A 890 16.40 -47.49 -27.45
N TYR A 891 15.43 -47.69 -28.32
CA TYR A 891 15.30 -48.90 -29.15
C TYR A 891 16.13 -48.71 -30.44
N THR A 892 16.82 -49.72 -30.84
CA THR A 892 17.64 -49.74 -32.08
C THR A 892 17.70 -51.17 -32.65
N GLU A 893 17.81 -51.30 -33.97
CA GLU A 893 18.07 -52.52 -34.67
C GLU A 893 19.58 -52.90 -34.67
N GLU A 894 20.44 -51.94 -34.24
CA GLU A 894 21.91 -52.06 -34.30
C GLU A 894 22.55 -52.27 -32.93
N LEU A 895 21.95 -53.14 -32.07
CA LEU A 895 22.59 -53.47 -30.79
C LEU A 895 23.89 -54.27 -31.01
N GLY A 896 24.93 -53.94 -30.21
CA GLY A 896 26.12 -54.75 -30.12
C GLY A 896 25.83 -56.19 -29.65
N SER A 897 26.43 -57.14 -30.33
CA SER A 897 26.16 -58.58 -30.11
C SER A 897 27.31 -59.38 -29.49
N VAL A 898 28.47 -58.74 -29.24
CA VAL A 898 29.67 -59.42 -28.76
C VAL A 898 30.47 -58.64 -27.75
N GLY A 899 30.86 -59.27 -26.65
CA GLY A 899 31.83 -58.76 -25.68
C GLY A 899 31.26 -57.81 -24.63
N GLU A 900 32.09 -56.90 -24.05
CA GLU A 900 31.75 -55.99 -22.97
C GLU A 900 30.76 -54.88 -23.38
N LEU A 901 30.49 -54.72 -24.68
CA LEU A 901 29.57 -53.71 -25.23
C LEU A 901 28.28 -54.34 -25.76
N GLU A 902 28.01 -55.59 -25.38
CA GLU A 902 26.78 -56.29 -25.69
C GLU A 902 25.55 -55.54 -25.18
N HIS A 903 24.47 -55.52 -25.93
CA HIS A 903 23.21 -54.79 -25.63
C HIS A 903 23.31 -53.25 -25.58
N LEU A 904 24.35 -52.66 -26.17
CA LEU A 904 24.46 -51.21 -26.32
C LEU A 904 24.21 -50.73 -27.74
N CYS A 905 23.55 -49.58 -27.90
CA CYS A 905 23.41 -48.91 -29.19
C CYS A 905 24.75 -48.31 -29.64
N PRO A 906 24.93 -47.97 -30.95
CA PRO A 906 26.22 -47.45 -31.45
C PRO A 906 26.76 -46.26 -30.68
N ARG A 907 25.88 -45.31 -30.31
CA ARG A 907 26.26 -44.15 -29.52
C ARG A 907 26.82 -44.51 -28.15
N CYS A 908 26.12 -45.37 -27.44
CA CYS A 908 26.55 -45.83 -26.11
C CYS A 908 27.81 -46.65 -26.16
N GLN A 909 28.04 -47.43 -27.23
CA GLN A 909 29.30 -48.17 -27.44
C GLN A 909 30.47 -47.20 -27.55
N GLU A 910 30.32 -46.12 -28.33
CA GLU A 910 31.40 -45.12 -28.46
C GLU A 910 31.71 -44.43 -27.13
N VAL A 911 30.69 -44.06 -26.37
CA VAL A 911 30.88 -43.40 -25.08
C VAL A 911 31.58 -44.34 -24.10
N VAL A 912 31.09 -45.56 -23.95
CA VAL A 912 31.67 -46.54 -23.02
C VAL A 912 33.11 -46.91 -23.38
N LYS A 913 33.45 -47.03 -24.67
CA LYS A 913 34.82 -47.25 -25.12
C LYS A 913 35.83 -46.21 -24.59
N THR A 914 35.38 -44.98 -24.41
CA THR A 914 36.24 -43.90 -23.89
C THR A 914 36.37 -43.95 -22.35
N LEU A 915 35.59 -44.77 -21.67
CA LEU A 915 35.58 -44.92 -20.21
C LEU A 915 36.32 -46.17 -19.73
N VAL A 916 36.63 -47.05 -20.66
CA VAL A 916 37.41 -48.32 -20.43
C VAL A 916 38.90 -48.09 -20.90
#